data_0b8755842edccb259d662d6928060552
#
_entry.id   0b8755842edccb259d662d6928060552
#
_cell.length_a   1.000
_cell.length_b   1.000
_cell.length_c   1.000
_cell.angle_alpha   90.00
_cell.angle_beta   90.00
_cell.angle_gamma   90.00
#
_symmetry.space_group_name_H-M   'P 1'
#
loop_
_entity.id
_entity.type
_entity.pdbx_description
1 polymer ?
#
loop_
_entity_poly.entity_id
_entity_poly.type
_entity_poly.pdbx_seq_one_letter_code
_entity_poly.pdbx_strand_id
1 'polypeptide(L)'
;MARKQIKGRKGGSSNATTPVESPDSIQSTAKAKILLALGEGEFAGGLDGTNIYLDGTPIKNPDGSSNFTGVTWEYRAGTQAQDYIQGMPNVENEITVNTELKSDTPWVRSVTNTQLSAVRVRFGWPSLQRQADNGDVGGYRIEYAIDVSTDGGAYSTLLNTAIDGKTTTLYERSHRINLPKATTGWQIRSRRITANANSGRIADRMNTEAISEVIDAKLRYPNTALLYIEFDATQFQNIPAISCEPKGRVIRVPTNYDPDTRSYSGVWDGSFKWAYTNNPAWVFYDIVLAERFGLGLRIDSTQVDKWELYRIGQYCDQLVPDGRGGSGTEPRFICDVYIQSQAEAFTVLRDLAAIFRGMTYWGNNQLCALADMPRDVDYIFTRANVIDGRFTYGGGSEKKRYTTAMISWSDPSNNFQDAIEAVSDNDLVRRYGINQIDMTAIGCIRQTEANRRGRWALLTNSKDRIVNFNVGLDGAIPLPGHIIGIADEMLSGRKTGGRISAVSGRNITLDRIADVNAGDRLLVNLPSGVSQARTVQSVNEEVVTVSVAYSETPVAESIWSVDADDLAIQQYRVTGISDNDDNTYSISGVQHDPDKYERIDTGARIDERPISVIPPGVQPPPTNVVIDSFSALSQGLAVTTLRVTWEPAASAIAYEAEWRRDNGNWISAPRTSAQGFQVEGIYAGQYQARVRAINPSDISSIWANAQETTLNGKEGNPPMPVGFAATGILFGITLNWGYPEGAEDALKTEIEYSLSADGTDPLLLSDVPHPQRNYTMQGLRAGQVFWFRARIVDKSGNQSPWIDWVRGMSSTDTSAILEAIGDDFISNTVAGQQLFNNDFMNAEAILENAVANDAGIVQQWAQYGKNKASVVHLTTTVADAERAFAEFETLVTATFEDQTAAIDQKMTAVVDADGASATYSLR
;
A
#
# COMPACT_ATOMS: atom_id res chain seq x y z
N MET A 1 -77.09 -41.50 57.74
CA MET A 1 -75.85 -40.74 57.93
C MET A 1 -75.09 -40.71 56.61
N ALA A 2 -75.09 -39.57 55.91
CA ALA A 2 -74.42 -39.40 54.57
C ALA A 2 -72.99 -38.94 54.77
N ARG A 3 -72.06 -39.65 54.29
CA ARG A 3 -70.66 -39.25 54.26
C ARG A 3 -70.42 -38.19 53.17
N LYS A 4 -70.07 -36.99 53.60
CA LYS A 4 -69.59 -35.88 52.76
C LYS A 4 -68.24 -36.18 52.16
N GLN A 5 -68.08 -36.38 50.85
CA GLN A 5 -66.82 -36.48 50.19
C GLN A 5 -66.23 -35.08 50.07
N ILE A 6 -64.98 -34.93 50.57
CA ILE A 6 -64.18 -33.72 50.37
C ILE A 6 -63.46 -33.88 49.02
N LYS A 7 -63.86 -33.07 48.04
CA LYS A 7 -63.06 -32.94 46.73
C LYS A 7 -61.82 -32.11 46.96
N GLY A 8 -60.69 -32.72 46.90
CA GLY A 8 -59.46 -32.03 46.85
C GLY A 8 -59.36 -31.15 45.55
N ARG A 9 -58.97 -29.91 45.70
CA ARG A 9 -58.76 -28.97 44.61
C ARG A 9 -57.46 -29.42 43.91
N LYS A 10 -57.50 -29.79 42.59
CA LYS A 10 -56.35 -30.01 41.77
C LYS A 10 -55.57 -28.69 41.71
N GLY A 11 -54.37 -28.67 42.29
CA GLY A 11 -53.44 -27.58 42.06
C GLY A 11 -53.13 -27.53 40.57
N GLY A 12 -53.26 -26.37 39.99
CA GLY A 12 -52.76 -26.15 38.61
C GLY A 12 -51.27 -26.41 38.60
N SER A 13 -50.79 -27.18 37.64
CA SER A 13 -49.35 -27.30 37.34
C SER A 13 -48.91 -25.94 36.86
N SER A 14 -48.21 -25.20 37.72
CA SER A 14 -47.32 -24.16 37.20
C SER A 14 -46.24 -24.89 36.36
N ASN A 15 -46.21 -24.64 35.09
CA ASN A 15 -45.05 -25.03 34.30
C ASN A 15 -43.83 -24.42 34.99
N ALA A 16 -43.03 -25.26 35.58
CA ALA A 16 -41.76 -24.88 36.16
C ALA A 16 -40.90 -24.40 34.95
N THR A 17 -40.79 -23.12 34.77
CA THR A 17 -39.83 -22.53 33.81
C THR A 17 -38.45 -22.81 34.36
N THR A 18 -37.61 -23.49 33.59
CA THR A 18 -36.22 -23.65 33.94
C THR A 18 -35.55 -22.29 33.85
N PRO A 19 -34.91 -21.80 34.91
CA PRO A 19 -34.23 -20.52 34.86
C PRO A 19 -33.16 -20.50 33.74
N VAL A 20 -33.12 -19.41 33.00
CA VAL A 20 -32.14 -19.21 31.94
C VAL A 20 -31.09 -18.22 32.41
N GLU A 21 -29.85 -18.59 32.25
CA GLU A 21 -28.71 -17.68 32.47
C GLU A 21 -28.27 -17.10 31.13
N SER A 22 -28.26 -15.75 30.97
CA SER A 22 -27.69 -15.06 29.82
C SER A 22 -26.17 -15.19 29.84
N PRO A 23 -25.52 -15.37 28.70
CA PRO A 23 -24.05 -15.35 28.63
C PRO A 23 -23.50 -13.98 29.06
N ASP A 24 -22.24 -13.95 29.43
CA ASP A 24 -21.53 -12.70 29.69
C ASP A 24 -21.46 -11.86 28.41
N SER A 25 -21.90 -10.61 28.51
CA SER A 25 -22.08 -9.71 27.35
C SER A 25 -21.20 -8.47 27.38
N ILE A 26 -20.48 -8.24 28.47
CA ILE A 26 -19.57 -7.11 28.59
C ILE A 26 -18.22 -7.51 28.02
N GLN A 27 -17.82 -6.83 26.94
CA GLN A 27 -16.54 -7.07 26.29
C GLN A 27 -15.57 -5.94 26.59
N SER A 28 -14.30 -6.29 26.74
CA SER A 28 -13.23 -5.30 26.81
C SER A 28 -13.01 -4.64 25.47
N THR A 29 -12.89 -3.32 25.46
CA THR A 29 -12.47 -2.57 24.27
C THR A 29 -11.00 -2.24 24.38
N ALA A 30 -10.19 -2.80 23.51
CA ALA A 30 -8.78 -2.46 23.38
C ALA A 30 -8.63 -1.36 22.34
N LYS A 31 -8.08 -0.20 22.73
CA LYS A 31 -7.84 0.91 21.81
C LYS A 31 -6.40 0.91 21.33
N ALA A 32 -6.22 0.86 20.03
CA ALA A 32 -4.93 1.10 19.40
C ALA A 32 -4.79 2.59 19.06
N LYS A 33 -3.58 3.12 19.29
CA LYS A 33 -3.22 4.51 19.00
C LYS A 33 -1.94 4.51 18.18
N ILE A 34 -2.01 5.09 17.01
CA ILE A 34 -0.90 5.09 16.05
C ILE A 34 -0.63 6.52 15.63
N LEU A 35 0.63 6.93 15.73
CA LEU A 35 1.11 8.21 15.23
C LEU A 35 2.06 7.96 14.06
N LEU A 36 1.73 8.49 12.90
CA LEU A 36 2.49 8.37 11.68
C LEU A 36 3.11 9.72 11.31
N ALA A 37 4.39 9.71 10.97
CA ALA A 37 5.05 10.82 10.29
C ALA A 37 4.90 10.62 8.78
N LEU A 38 4.15 11.49 8.13
CA LEU A 38 3.82 11.37 6.71
C LEU A 38 4.93 11.89 5.81
N GLY A 39 5.58 12.95 6.22
CA GLY A 39 6.67 13.53 5.44
C GLY A 39 7.21 14.82 6.01
N GLU A 40 8.31 15.26 5.46
CA GLU A 40 9.02 16.48 5.83
C GLU A 40 8.37 17.71 5.20
N GLY A 41 8.26 18.78 5.96
CA GLY A 41 7.76 20.08 5.55
C GLY A 41 6.26 20.26 5.78
N GLU A 42 5.76 21.43 5.40
CA GLU A 42 4.34 21.75 5.49
C GLU A 42 3.59 21.20 4.29
N PHE A 43 2.58 20.40 4.55
CA PHE A 43 1.67 19.85 3.53
C PHE A 43 0.47 20.78 3.33
N ALA A 44 -0.06 20.83 2.14
CA ALA A 44 -1.24 21.65 1.83
C ALA A 44 -2.53 21.13 2.47
N GLY A 45 -2.50 19.97 3.09
CA GLY A 45 -3.63 19.37 3.80
C GLY A 45 -4.30 18.23 3.05
N GLY A 46 -5.62 18.20 3.10
CA GLY A 46 -6.42 17.30 2.28
C GLY A 46 -6.81 15.97 2.93
N LEU A 47 -6.61 15.76 4.23
CA LEU A 47 -7.07 14.57 4.94
C LEU A 47 -8.39 14.88 5.67
N ASP A 48 -9.49 14.29 5.20
CA ASP A 48 -10.83 14.48 5.74
C ASP A 48 -11.54 13.18 6.16
N GLY A 49 -10.81 12.05 6.07
CA GLY A 49 -11.29 10.70 6.38
C GLY A 49 -11.79 9.92 5.17
N THR A 50 -12.11 10.56 4.05
CA THR A 50 -12.45 9.86 2.79
C THR A 50 -11.19 9.33 2.10
N ASN A 51 -10.05 9.89 2.43
CA ASN A 51 -8.73 9.60 1.89
C ASN A 51 -7.73 9.11 2.95
N ILE A 52 -8.24 8.56 4.05
CA ILE A 52 -7.49 7.79 5.04
C ILE A 52 -8.09 6.39 5.05
N TYR A 53 -7.26 5.39 4.83
CA TYR A 53 -7.70 4.02 4.63
C TYR A 53 -7.14 3.10 5.71
N LEU A 54 -7.97 2.17 6.17
CA LEU A 54 -7.59 1.04 7.01
C LEU A 54 -7.84 -0.24 6.19
N ASP A 55 -6.78 -1.00 5.91
CA ASP A 55 -6.82 -2.17 5.00
C ASP A 55 -7.50 -1.86 3.66
N GLY A 56 -7.19 -0.70 3.08
CA GLY A 56 -7.75 -0.26 1.81
C GLY A 56 -9.19 0.28 1.87
N THR A 57 -9.84 0.27 3.04
CA THR A 57 -11.19 0.83 3.22
C THR A 57 -11.10 2.24 3.81
N PRO A 58 -11.72 3.26 3.21
CA PRO A 58 -11.68 4.61 3.73
C PRO A 58 -12.38 4.70 5.08
N ILE A 59 -11.92 5.59 5.97
CA ILE A 59 -12.58 5.80 7.27
C ILE A 59 -14.00 6.33 7.09
N LYS A 60 -14.18 7.22 6.10
CA LYS A 60 -15.49 7.79 5.73
C LYS A 60 -15.78 7.60 4.26
N ASN A 61 -17.02 7.38 3.95
CA ASN A 61 -17.51 7.41 2.58
C ASN A 61 -17.70 8.86 2.09
N PRO A 62 -17.81 9.12 0.78
CA PRO A 62 -18.07 10.45 0.23
C PRO A 62 -19.37 11.09 0.72
N ASP A 63 -20.37 10.30 1.15
CA ASP A 63 -21.62 10.76 1.74
C ASP A 63 -21.48 11.17 3.22
N GLY A 64 -20.28 11.02 3.81
CA GLY A 64 -19.98 11.34 5.20
C GLY A 64 -20.26 10.22 6.19
N SER A 65 -20.80 9.09 5.76
CA SER A 65 -20.97 7.90 6.61
C SER A 65 -19.62 7.29 6.99
N SER A 66 -19.53 6.74 8.20
CA SER A 66 -18.31 6.08 8.68
C SER A 66 -18.34 4.59 8.38
N ASN A 67 -17.26 4.05 7.83
CA ASN A 67 -17.11 2.61 7.60
C ASN A 67 -16.69 1.85 8.86
N PHE A 68 -16.17 2.54 9.85
CA PHE A 68 -15.72 1.95 11.11
C PHE A 68 -16.36 2.63 12.30
N THR A 69 -16.64 1.90 13.36
CA THR A 69 -17.16 2.44 14.60
C THR A 69 -16.02 2.83 15.54
N GLY A 70 -16.12 4.00 16.17
CA GLY A 70 -15.14 4.41 17.18
C GLY A 70 -13.73 4.71 16.66
N VAL A 71 -13.55 4.92 15.36
CA VAL A 71 -12.31 5.41 14.78
C VAL A 71 -12.27 6.93 14.87
N THR A 72 -11.20 7.45 15.42
CA THR A 72 -10.92 8.89 15.45
C THR A 72 -9.54 9.14 14.86
N TRP A 73 -9.36 10.30 14.25
CA TRP A 73 -8.09 10.69 13.64
C TRP A 73 -7.85 12.19 13.80
N GLU A 74 -6.59 12.57 13.80
CA GLU A 74 -6.15 13.95 13.90
C GLU A 74 -4.94 14.17 12.99
N TYR A 75 -4.95 15.26 12.24
CA TYR A 75 -3.93 15.60 11.28
C TYR A 75 -3.19 16.87 11.67
N ARG A 76 -1.88 16.88 11.45
CA ARG A 76 -1.03 18.08 11.54
C ARG A 76 -0.30 18.25 10.21
N ALA A 77 -0.37 19.45 9.67
CA ALA A 77 0.17 19.74 8.34
C ALA A 77 1.70 19.79 8.27
N GLY A 78 2.38 19.85 9.39
CA GLY A 78 3.84 19.97 9.40
C GLY A 78 4.32 21.44 9.48
N THR A 79 3.51 22.34 10.00
CA THR A 79 3.94 23.73 10.18
C THR A 79 5.00 23.86 11.26
N GLN A 80 5.82 24.89 11.17
CA GLN A 80 6.84 25.19 12.19
C GLN A 80 6.22 25.41 13.57
N ALA A 81 5.03 25.97 13.64
CA ALA A 81 4.35 26.37 14.86
C ALA A 81 3.24 25.36 15.29
N GLN A 82 3.17 24.19 14.67
CA GLN A 82 2.10 23.23 14.98
C GLN A 82 2.08 22.78 16.43
N ASP A 83 0.88 22.51 16.92
CA ASP A 83 0.70 21.95 18.24
C ASP A 83 0.90 20.44 18.27
N TYR A 84 1.27 19.92 19.44
CA TYR A 84 1.38 18.47 19.63
C TYR A 84 0.01 17.79 19.58
N ILE A 85 0.01 16.51 19.25
CA ILE A 85 -1.20 15.67 19.27
C ILE A 85 -1.42 15.18 20.70
N GLN A 86 -2.63 15.39 21.21
CA GLN A 86 -3.00 14.97 22.56
C GLN A 86 -3.28 13.48 22.62
N GLY A 87 -3.05 12.88 23.78
CA GLY A 87 -3.42 11.48 24.02
C GLY A 87 -2.32 10.46 23.73
N MET A 88 -1.12 10.91 23.40
CA MET A 88 0.07 10.05 23.34
C MET A 88 0.80 10.14 24.69
N PRO A 89 0.60 9.19 25.61
CA PRO A 89 1.22 9.27 26.91
C PRO A 89 2.73 9.04 26.83
N ASN A 90 3.48 9.85 27.54
CA ASN A 90 4.91 9.66 27.75
C ASN A 90 5.18 8.97 29.07
N VAL A 91 4.50 9.44 30.11
CA VAL A 91 4.63 8.89 31.45
C VAL A 91 3.24 8.67 32.02
N GLU A 92 3.01 7.48 32.50
CA GLU A 92 1.82 7.12 33.29
C GLU A 92 2.27 6.56 34.65
N ASN A 93 1.76 7.16 35.71
CA ASN A 93 1.96 6.68 37.05
C ASN A 93 0.63 6.21 37.62
N GLU A 94 0.46 4.92 37.74
CA GLU A 94 -0.76 4.32 38.28
C GLU A 94 -0.68 4.26 39.81
N ILE A 95 -1.75 4.73 40.45
CA ILE A 95 -1.93 4.71 41.88
C ILE A 95 -3.16 3.88 42.18
N THR A 96 -2.97 2.76 42.89
CA THR A 96 -4.04 1.88 43.31
C THR A 96 -4.97 2.59 44.30
N VAL A 97 -6.28 2.41 44.12
CA VAL A 97 -7.32 3.04 44.97
C VAL A 97 -8.14 1.97 45.68
N ASN A 98 -8.62 0.96 44.98
CA ASN A 98 -9.37 -0.18 45.52
C ASN A 98 -10.55 0.23 46.44
N THR A 99 -11.29 1.25 46.05
CA THR A 99 -12.40 1.76 46.88
C THR A 99 -13.73 1.51 46.22
N GLU A 100 -14.70 0.93 46.96
CA GLU A 100 -16.06 0.77 46.48
C GLU A 100 -16.72 2.14 46.22
N LEU A 101 -17.25 2.34 45.02
CA LEU A 101 -17.97 3.52 44.63
C LEU A 101 -19.46 3.33 44.85
N LYS A 102 -20.01 4.06 45.85
CA LYS A 102 -21.42 4.03 46.21
C LYS A 102 -22.14 5.24 45.68
N SER A 103 -23.45 5.11 45.46
CA SER A 103 -24.25 6.22 44.94
C SER A 103 -24.38 7.40 45.92
N ASP A 104 -24.26 7.17 47.21
CA ASP A 104 -24.33 8.17 48.30
C ASP A 104 -22.96 8.75 48.64
N THR A 105 -21.85 8.07 48.24
CA THR A 105 -20.51 8.46 48.65
C THR A 105 -19.61 8.50 47.39
N PRO A 106 -19.43 9.68 46.77
CA PRO A 106 -18.52 9.83 45.66
C PRO A 106 -17.07 9.66 46.12
N TRP A 107 -16.24 9.13 45.25
CA TRP A 107 -14.80 9.10 45.46
C TRP A 107 -14.18 10.39 44.96
N VAL A 108 -13.34 11.04 45.75
CA VAL A 108 -12.71 12.31 45.41
C VAL A 108 -11.20 12.20 45.63
N ARG A 109 -10.43 12.72 44.67
CA ARG A 109 -8.97 12.84 44.78
C ARG A 109 -8.49 14.20 44.31
N SER A 110 -7.64 14.82 45.11
CA SER A 110 -6.92 16.05 44.74
C SER A 110 -5.64 15.69 44.01
N VAL A 111 -5.40 16.36 42.89
CA VAL A 111 -4.21 16.27 42.03
C VAL A 111 -3.58 17.64 41.94
N THR A 112 -2.39 17.80 42.53
CA THR A 112 -1.69 19.09 42.61
C THR A 112 -0.59 19.26 41.57
N ASN A 113 -0.23 18.21 40.87
CA ASN A 113 0.78 18.25 39.81
C ASN A 113 0.18 18.91 38.55
N THR A 114 0.39 20.21 38.39
CA THR A 114 -0.15 20.97 37.24
C THR A 114 0.53 20.66 35.89
N GLN A 115 1.54 19.79 35.87
CA GLN A 115 2.19 19.32 34.64
C GLN A 115 1.41 18.20 33.94
N LEU A 116 0.40 17.63 34.62
CA LEU A 116 -0.40 16.56 34.04
C LEU A 116 -1.21 17.03 32.83
N SER A 117 -1.32 16.17 31.84
CA SER A 117 -2.16 16.36 30.65
C SER A 117 -3.54 15.73 30.85
N ALA A 118 -3.59 14.62 31.56
CA ALA A 118 -4.81 13.85 31.79
C ALA A 118 -4.68 13.01 33.07
N VAL A 119 -5.82 12.52 33.53
CA VAL A 119 -5.88 11.39 34.47
C VAL A 119 -6.64 10.25 33.82
N ARG A 120 -6.26 9.02 34.15
CA ARG A 120 -7.00 7.83 33.75
C ARG A 120 -7.60 7.20 34.99
N VAL A 121 -8.91 7.09 35.08
CA VAL A 121 -9.61 6.46 36.18
C VAL A 121 -10.03 5.06 35.73
N ARG A 122 -9.62 4.03 36.47
CA ARG A 122 -9.99 2.65 36.22
C ARG A 122 -11.06 2.21 37.22
N PHE A 123 -12.18 1.76 36.69
CA PHE A 123 -13.26 1.17 37.45
C PHE A 123 -13.27 -0.33 37.29
N GLY A 124 -13.71 -1.05 38.33
CA GLY A 124 -13.85 -2.50 38.34
C GLY A 124 -15.22 -2.92 38.82
N TRP A 125 -15.76 -3.94 38.17
CA TRP A 125 -16.97 -4.65 38.57
C TRP A 125 -16.64 -6.10 38.79
N PRO A 126 -16.56 -6.57 40.10
CA PRO A 126 -16.23 -7.95 40.40
C PRO A 126 -17.20 -8.94 39.76
N SER A 127 -18.46 -8.55 39.67
CA SER A 127 -19.51 -9.19 38.89
C SER A 127 -20.63 -8.18 38.65
N LEU A 128 -21.36 -8.33 37.57
CA LEU A 128 -22.48 -7.48 37.22
C LEU A 128 -23.59 -8.37 36.68
N GLN A 129 -24.62 -8.59 37.47
CA GLN A 129 -25.75 -9.44 37.07
C GLN A 129 -27.00 -9.18 37.98
N ARG A 130 -28.14 -9.53 37.44
CA ARG A 130 -29.42 -9.46 38.12
C ARG A 130 -30.18 -10.78 37.95
N GLN A 131 -30.62 -11.34 39.07
CA GLN A 131 -31.54 -12.48 39.07
C GLN A 131 -32.99 -11.96 39.14
N ALA A 132 -33.80 -12.34 38.18
CA ALA A 132 -35.22 -12.06 38.13
C ALA A 132 -36.03 -12.97 39.05
N ASP A 133 -37.32 -12.66 39.29
CA ASP A 133 -38.18 -13.44 40.19
C ASP A 133 -38.47 -14.86 39.68
N ASN A 134 -38.37 -15.08 38.37
CA ASN A 134 -38.47 -16.40 37.74
C ASN A 134 -37.19 -17.21 37.82
N GLY A 135 -36.13 -16.66 38.38
CA GLY A 135 -34.82 -17.29 38.50
C GLY A 135 -33.84 -16.98 37.36
N ASP A 136 -34.25 -16.35 36.26
CA ASP A 136 -33.41 -15.97 35.15
C ASP A 136 -32.32 -14.97 35.58
N VAL A 137 -31.11 -15.19 35.11
CA VAL A 137 -29.95 -14.32 35.38
C VAL A 137 -29.60 -13.54 34.11
N GLY A 138 -29.70 -12.22 34.20
CA GLY A 138 -29.36 -11.31 33.09
C GLY A 138 -28.43 -10.19 33.52
N GLY A 139 -28.14 -9.28 32.58
CA GLY A 139 -27.30 -8.13 32.82
C GLY A 139 -27.95 -7.09 33.76
N TYR A 140 -27.13 -6.15 34.21
CA TYR A 140 -27.54 -5.00 34.97
C TYR A 140 -26.87 -3.73 34.44
N ARG A 141 -27.53 -2.56 34.59
CA ARG A 141 -27.05 -1.29 34.11
C ARG A 141 -26.67 -0.38 35.28
N ILE A 142 -25.44 0.16 35.23
CA ILE A 142 -24.97 1.16 36.21
C ILE A 142 -24.52 2.40 35.45
N GLU A 143 -25.10 3.53 35.77
CA GLU A 143 -24.70 4.84 35.29
C GLU A 143 -23.71 5.47 36.27
N TYR A 144 -22.70 6.10 35.75
CA TYR A 144 -21.64 6.76 36.51
C TYR A 144 -21.06 7.95 35.77
N ALA A 145 -20.44 8.87 36.54
CA ALA A 145 -19.84 10.07 35.98
C ALA A 145 -18.49 10.37 36.60
N ILE A 146 -17.67 11.11 35.87
CA ILE A 146 -16.43 11.69 36.35
C ILE A 146 -16.54 13.21 36.20
N ASP A 147 -16.36 13.90 37.30
CA ASP A 147 -16.37 15.36 37.36
C ASP A 147 -14.96 15.84 37.69
N VAL A 148 -14.64 17.02 37.20
CA VAL A 148 -13.39 17.72 37.52
C VAL A 148 -13.66 19.12 38.02
N SER A 149 -13.07 19.49 39.15
CA SER A 149 -12.98 20.87 39.63
C SER A 149 -11.56 21.36 39.39
N THR A 150 -11.42 22.50 38.75
CA THR A 150 -10.13 23.13 38.43
C THR A 150 -9.92 24.32 39.39
N ASP A 151 -8.74 24.39 40.02
CA ASP A 151 -8.31 25.47 40.93
C ASP A 151 -9.33 25.74 42.05
N GLY A 152 -10.02 24.70 42.55
CA GLY A 152 -11.02 24.83 43.59
C GLY A 152 -12.36 25.40 43.12
N GLY A 153 -12.59 25.52 41.83
CA GLY A 153 -13.84 25.97 41.22
C GLY A 153 -14.94 24.93 41.30
N ALA A 154 -16.08 25.23 40.68
CA ALA A 154 -17.19 24.30 40.57
C ALA A 154 -16.84 23.03 39.81
N TYR A 155 -17.44 21.90 40.13
CA TYR A 155 -17.26 20.66 39.38
C TYR A 155 -17.94 20.76 38.03
N SER A 156 -17.25 20.37 36.97
CA SER A 156 -17.76 20.11 35.63
C SER A 156 -17.75 18.63 35.32
N THR A 157 -18.83 18.11 34.80
CA THR A 157 -18.87 16.70 34.40
C THR A 157 -18.22 16.53 33.05
N LEU A 158 -17.07 15.83 33.00
CA LEU A 158 -16.33 15.56 31.76
C LEU A 158 -16.68 14.18 31.16
N LEU A 159 -17.19 13.27 31.97
CA LEU A 159 -17.69 11.99 31.49
C LEU A 159 -19.00 11.65 32.20
N ASN A 160 -20.00 11.29 31.41
CA ASN A 160 -21.25 10.69 31.89
C ASN A 160 -21.53 9.47 30.99
N THR A 161 -21.55 8.27 31.58
CA THR A 161 -21.64 7.02 30.84
C THR A 161 -22.30 5.93 31.68
N ALA A 162 -22.47 4.77 31.06
CA ALA A 162 -23.00 3.61 31.75
C ALA A 162 -22.22 2.34 31.36
N ILE A 163 -22.24 1.37 32.26
CA ILE A 163 -22.00 -0.03 31.92
C ILE A 163 -23.34 -0.73 31.87
N ASP A 164 -23.56 -1.55 30.86
CA ASP A 164 -24.82 -2.29 30.64
C ASP A 164 -24.48 -3.69 30.13
N GLY A 165 -24.91 -4.71 30.83
CA GLY A 165 -24.64 -6.09 30.46
C GLY A 165 -24.37 -6.98 31.66
N LYS A 166 -23.89 -8.20 31.39
CA LYS A 166 -23.59 -9.21 32.39
C LYS A 166 -22.10 -9.53 32.36
N THR A 167 -21.52 -9.69 33.55
CA THR A 167 -20.22 -10.32 33.75
C THR A 167 -20.21 -11.10 35.05
N THR A 168 -19.68 -12.32 35.01
CA THR A 168 -19.51 -13.18 36.19
C THR A 168 -18.12 -13.08 36.78
N THR A 169 -17.18 -12.47 36.06
CA THR A 169 -15.80 -12.25 36.48
C THR A 169 -15.49 -10.76 36.57
N LEU A 170 -14.37 -10.42 37.18
CA LEU A 170 -13.93 -9.04 37.27
C LEU A 170 -13.78 -8.45 35.89
N TYR A 171 -14.56 -7.40 35.63
CA TYR A 171 -14.46 -6.58 34.46
C TYR A 171 -13.92 -5.20 34.85
N GLU A 172 -12.94 -4.73 34.11
CA GLU A 172 -12.36 -3.40 34.34
C GLU A 172 -12.53 -2.51 33.13
N ARG A 173 -12.79 -1.21 33.37
CA ARG A 173 -12.86 -0.19 32.30
C ARG A 173 -12.13 1.06 32.75
N SER A 174 -11.23 1.52 31.89
CA SER A 174 -10.46 2.76 32.10
C SER A 174 -11.01 3.89 31.26
N HIS A 175 -11.09 5.08 31.88
CA HIS A 175 -11.47 6.30 31.20
C HIS A 175 -10.37 7.34 31.35
N ARG A 176 -9.87 7.82 30.23
CA ARG A 176 -8.97 8.96 30.19
C ARG A 176 -9.77 10.24 30.21
N ILE A 177 -9.42 11.16 31.11
CA ILE A 177 -10.01 12.47 31.28
C ILE A 177 -8.90 13.52 31.04
N ASN A 178 -9.02 14.26 29.95
CA ASN A 178 -8.10 15.36 29.66
C ASN A 178 -8.35 16.50 30.65
N LEU A 179 -7.28 17.00 31.25
CA LEU A 179 -7.37 18.01 32.29
C LEU A 179 -7.31 19.42 31.67
N PRO A 180 -8.23 20.33 32.04
CA PRO A 180 -8.13 21.74 31.69
C PRO A 180 -6.84 22.35 32.29
N LYS A 181 -6.35 23.46 31.77
CA LYS A 181 -5.22 24.18 32.38
C LYS A 181 -5.56 24.63 33.81
N ALA A 182 -4.69 24.34 34.77
CA ALA A 182 -4.83 24.72 36.17
C ALA A 182 -3.56 25.43 36.69
N THR A 183 -3.73 26.25 37.71
CA THR A 183 -2.66 26.94 38.42
C THR A 183 -2.31 26.26 39.74
N THR A 184 -3.31 25.69 40.42
CA THR A 184 -3.14 25.02 41.71
C THR A 184 -3.41 23.53 41.65
N GLY A 185 -4.14 23.08 40.64
CA GLY A 185 -4.45 21.64 40.42
C GLY A 185 -5.93 21.35 40.23
N TRP A 186 -6.29 20.11 40.41
CA TRP A 186 -7.64 19.60 40.16
C TRP A 186 -8.11 18.74 41.31
N GLN A 187 -9.46 18.64 41.42
CA GLN A 187 -10.12 17.59 42.19
C GLN A 187 -10.90 16.71 41.21
N ILE A 188 -10.59 15.45 41.19
CA ILE A 188 -11.25 14.43 40.37
C ILE A 188 -12.28 13.77 41.27
N ARG A 189 -13.55 13.77 40.82
CA ARG A 189 -14.67 13.14 41.52
C ARG A 189 -15.32 12.10 40.67
N SER A 190 -15.31 10.85 41.11
CA SER A 190 -16.07 9.78 40.50
C SER A 190 -17.38 9.58 41.24
N ARG A 191 -18.49 9.53 40.52
CA ARG A 191 -19.84 9.36 41.09
C ARG A 191 -20.53 8.18 40.44
N ARG A 192 -21.10 7.31 41.22
CA ARG A 192 -22.08 6.37 40.79
C ARG A 192 -23.46 7.06 40.82
N ILE A 193 -24.17 7.05 39.68
CA ILE A 193 -25.49 7.70 39.52
C ILE A 193 -26.59 6.70 39.90
N THR A 194 -26.51 5.48 39.41
CA THR A 194 -27.43 4.41 39.73
C THR A 194 -27.35 4.07 41.21
N ALA A 195 -28.45 4.11 41.93
CA ALA A 195 -28.47 3.72 43.33
C ALA A 195 -28.00 2.28 43.53
N ASN A 196 -27.33 2.02 44.66
CA ASN A 196 -26.93 0.67 45.00
C ASN A 196 -28.18 -0.19 45.24
N ALA A 197 -28.23 -1.36 44.63
CA ALA A 197 -29.39 -2.24 44.70
C ALA A 197 -29.63 -2.81 46.10
N ASN A 198 -28.55 -2.99 46.89
CA ASN A 198 -28.61 -3.54 48.22
C ASN A 198 -29.44 -4.83 48.31
N SER A 199 -29.37 -5.66 47.29
CA SER A 199 -30.16 -6.88 47.15
C SER A 199 -29.25 -8.07 46.87
N GLY A 200 -29.51 -9.16 47.56
CA GLY A 200 -28.77 -10.41 47.31
C GLY A 200 -29.01 -11.02 45.93
N ARG A 201 -29.96 -10.50 45.16
CA ARG A 201 -30.25 -10.92 43.79
C ARG A 201 -29.61 -10.06 42.72
N ILE A 202 -28.94 -8.97 43.09
CA ILE A 202 -28.27 -8.07 42.16
C ILE A 202 -26.84 -7.90 42.61
N ALA A 203 -25.92 -8.35 41.78
CA ALA A 203 -24.49 -8.08 41.95
C ALA A 203 -24.17 -6.79 41.18
N ASP A 204 -24.07 -5.69 41.89
CA ASP A 204 -23.87 -4.35 41.33
C ASP A 204 -22.71 -3.57 41.98
N ARG A 205 -21.80 -4.28 42.60
CA ARG A 205 -20.63 -3.65 43.19
C ARG A 205 -19.76 -3.02 42.13
N MET A 206 -19.39 -1.75 42.33
CA MET A 206 -18.50 -0.99 41.49
C MET A 206 -17.38 -0.41 42.34
N ASN A 207 -16.14 -0.61 41.95
CA ASN A 207 -14.98 -0.08 42.60
C ASN A 207 -14.31 0.99 41.72
N THR A 208 -13.67 1.98 42.35
CA THR A 208 -12.57 2.71 41.72
C THR A 208 -11.31 1.94 42.01
N GLU A 209 -10.73 1.26 41.03
CA GLU A 209 -9.58 0.38 41.20
C GLU A 209 -8.28 1.15 41.26
N ALA A 210 -8.12 2.10 40.33
CA ALA A 210 -6.91 2.92 40.24
C ALA A 210 -7.17 4.27 39.57
N ILE A 211 -6.22 5.17 39.79
CA ILE A 211 -6.08 6.40 39.02
C ILE A 211 -4.65 6.50 38.50
N SER A 212 -4.48 6.73 37.20
CA SER A 212 -3.17 7.01 36.64
C SER A 212 -3.03 8.50 36.36
N GLU A 213 -1.92 9.06 36.79
CA GLU A 213 -1.49 10.40 36.43
C GLU A 213 -0.74 10.34 35.10
N VAL A 214 -1.20 11.09 34.11
CA VAL A 214 -0.72 11.00 32.73
C VAL A 214 -0.08 12.31 32.30
N ILE A 215 1.16 12.20 31.83
CA ILE A 215 1.86 13.31 31.15
C ILE A 215 1.99 12.90 29.67
N ASP A 216 1.42 13.68 28.78
CA ASP A 216 1.55 13.44 27.36
C ASP A 216 2.95 13.83 26.86
N ALA A 217 3.39 13.09 25.87
CA ALA A 217 4.55 13.45 25.06
C ALA A 217 4.20 14.70 24.24
N LYS A 218 4.50 15.86 24.77
CA LYS A 218 4.22 17.16 24.12
C LYS A 218 5.19 17.42 22.95
N LEU A 219 5.37 16.43 22.10
CA LEU A 219 6.26 16.49 20.95
C LEU A 219 5.51 17.07 19.76
N ARG A 220 5.97 18.23 19.32
CA ARG A 220 5.31 19.01 18.27
C ARG A 220 5.71 18.57 16.86
N TYR A 221 6.89 17.97 16.72
CA TYR A 221 7.49 17.58 15.42
C TYR A 221 7.40 18.70 14.38
N PRO A 222 8.01 19.88 14.62
CA PRO A 222 7.98 20.97 13.66
C PRO A 222 8.47 20.51 12.30
N ASN A 223 7.90 21.02 11.23
CA ASN A 223 8.19 20.66 9.85
C ASN A 223 7.97 19.17 9.50
N THR A 224 7.13 18.46 10.26
CA THR A 224 6.77 17.08 9.95
C THR A 224 5.25 16.95 9.94
N ALA A 225 4.70 16.57 8.82
CA ALA A 225 3.26 16.26 8.71
C ALA A 225 2.95 14.97 9.47
N LEU A 226 1.91 15.00 10.31
CA LEU A 226 1.55 13.90 11.19
C LEU A 226 0.12 13.47 10.99
N LEU A 227 -0.11 12.17 11.06
CA LEU A 227 -1.43 11.57 11.13
C LEU A 227 -1.52 10.70 12.39
N TYR A 228 -2.43 11.04 13.27
CA TYR A 228 -2.79 10.23 14.43
C TYR A 228 -4.11 9.52 14.18
N ILE A 229 -4.16 8.24 14.51
CA ILE A 229 -5.37 7.42 14.39
C ILE A 229 -5.55 6.64 15.68
N GLU A 230 -6.76 6.67 16.22
CA GLU A 230 -7.18 5.84 17.34
C GLU A 230 -8.39 5.00 16.91
N PHE A 231 -8.34 3.70 17.14
CA PHE A 231 -9.42 2.78 16.81
C PHE A 231 -9.58 1.67 17.84
N ASP A 232 -10.74 1.04 17.85
CA ASP A 232 -10.99 -0.15 18.65
C ASP A 232 -10.31 -1.36 17.97
N ALA A 233 -9.30 -1.91 18.64
CA ALA A 233 -8.51 -3.02 18.12
C ALA A 233 -9.35 -4.31 17.95
N THR A 234 -10.50 -4.42 18.60
CA THR A 234 -11.37 -5.61 18.48
C THR A 234 -12.06 -5.70 17.11
N GLN A 235 -12.08 -4.61 16.35
CA GLN A 235 -12.63 -4.58 14.99
C GLN A 235 -11.70 -5.21 13.95
N PHE A 236 -10.43 -5.43 14.30
CA PHE A 236 -9.41 -5.92 13.38
C PHE A 236 -8.75 -7.17 13.94
N GLN A 237 -8.48 -8.15 13.11
CA GLN A 237 -7.73 -9.34 13.50
C GLN A 237 -6.24 -9.04 13.76
N ASN A 238 -5.71 -8.08 13.03
CA ASN A 238 -4.34 -7.56 13.15
C ASN A 238 -4.39 -6.04 13.14
N ILE A 239 -3.28 -5.38 13.40
CA ILE A 239 -3.16 -3.94 13.16
C ILE A 239 -3.38 -3.68 11.67
N PRO A 240 -4.41 -2.89 11.29
CA PRO A 240 -4.71 -2.65 9.89
C PRO A 240 -3.57 -1.90 9.20
N ALA A 241 -3.36 -2.16 7.94
CA ALA A 241 -2.48 -1.36 7.10
C ALA A 241 -3.10 0.03 6.92
N ILE A 242 -2.37 1.05 7.38
CA ILE A 242 -2.83 2.43 7.29
C ILE A 242 -2.22 3.06 6.05
N SER A 243 -3.06 3.61 5.18
CA SER A 243 -2.64 4.43 4.05
C SER A 243 -3.46 5.71 3.98
N CYS A 244 -2.89 6.74 3.39
CA CYS A 244 -3.57 8.02 3.23
C CYS A 244 -3.09 8.74 1.97
N GLU A 245 -3.94 9.63 1.47
CA GLU A 245 -3.69 10.42 0.27
C GLU A 245 -3.77 11.92 0.58
N PRO A 246 -2.74 12.50 1.21
CA PRO A 246 -2.70 13.92 1.48
C PRO A 246 -2.37 14.74 0.23
N LYS A 247 -2.77 16.00 0.19
CA LYS A 247 -2.13 16.97 -0.70
C LYS A 247 -0.71 17.19 -0.22
N GLY A 248 0.25 17.04 -1.13
CA GLY A 248 1.67 17.09 -0.82
C GLY A 248 2.14 18.44 -0.29
N ARG A 249 3.45 18.63 -0.34
CA ARG A 249 4.12 19.76 0.29
C ARG A 249 3.78 21.09 -0.38
N VAL A 250 3.73 22.12 0.45
CA VAL A 250 3.79 23.53 0.00
C VAL A 250 5.25 23.84 -0.37
N ILE A 251 5.47 24.30 -1.58
CA ILE A 251 6.78 24.53 -2.17
C ILE A 251 6.90 25.95 -2.72
N ARG A 252 8.11 26.35 -3.11
CA ARG A 252 8.38 27.64 -3.75
C ARG A 252 7.85 27.62 -5.17
N VAL A 253 6.96 28.55 -5.49
CA VAL A 253 6.44 28.76 -6.83
C VAL A 253 6.58 30.24 -7.24
N PRO A 254 6.67 30.60 -8.52
CA PRO A 254 6.71 31.98 -8.95
C PRO A 254 5.55 32.81 -8.38
N THR A 255 5.80 34.07 -8.03
CA THR A 255 4.75 34.95 -7.48
C THR A 255 3.57 35.16 -8.44
N ASN A 256 3.84 35.13 -9.74
CA ASN A 256 2.85 35.28 -10.79
C ASN A 256 2.16 33.98 -11.23
N TYR A 257 2.47 32.88 -10.57
CA TYR A 257 1.87 31.55 -10.82
C TYR A 257 0.62 31.34 -9.96
N ASP A 258 -0.46 30.92 -10.59
CA ASP A 258 -1.67 30.44 -9.94
C ASP A 258 -1.68 28.90 -9.95
N PRO A 259 -1.49 28.24 -8.80
CA PRO A 259 -1.41 26.79 -8.74
C PRO A 259 -2.75 26.07 -9.01
N ASP A 260 -3.88 26.73 -8.76
CA ASP A 260 -5.19 26.12 -8.94
C ASP A 260 -5.57 26.05 -10.44
N THR A 261 -5.31 27.13 -11.17
CA THR A 261 -5.54 27.22 -12.61
C THR A 261 -4.32 26.83 -13.44
N ARG A 262 -3.15 26.61 -12.82
CA ARG A 262 -1.86 26.35 -13.45
C ARG A 262 -1.48 27.40 -14.51
N SER A 263 -1.79 28.64 -14.22
CA SER A 263 -1.58 29.76 -15.15
C SER A 263 -0.56 30.77 -14.62
N TYR A 264 0.07 31.47 -15.55
CA TYR A 264 1.08 32.50 -15.26
C TYR A 264 0.57 33.84 -15.74
N SER A 265 0.55 34.83 -14.88
CA SER A 265 0.01 36.17 -15.20
C SER A 265 1.10 37.23 -15.19
N GLY A 266 1.15 38.04 -16.26
CA GLY A 266 2.11 39.15 -16.37
C GLY A 266 3.56 38.72 -16.50
N VAL A 267 4.46 39.65 -16.30
CA VAL A 267 5.92 39.38 -16.31
C VAL A 267 6.37 38.98 -14.91
N TRP A 268 7.10 37.88 -14.84
CA TRP A 268 7.69 37.44 -13.59
C TRP A 268 8.97 38.21 -13.25
N ASP A 269 9.08 38.68 -12.04
CA ASP A 269 10.22 39.42 -11.52
C ASP A 269 11.32 38.54 -10.91
N GLY A 270 11.15 37.22 -10.94
CA GLY A 270 12.06 36.25 -10.36
C GLY A 270 11.86 36.01 -8.87
N SER A 271 10.80 36.53 -8.26
CA SER A 271 10.43 36.28 -6.87
C SER A 271 9.50 35.07 -6.72
N PHE A 272 9.47 34.51 -5.49
CA PHE A 272 8.72 33.28 -5.18
C PHE A 272 7.73 33.48 -4.04
N LYS A 273 6.66 32.69 -4.05
CA LYS A 273 5.71 32.51 -2.97
C LYS A 273 5.61 31.04 -2.60
N TRP A 274 5.08 30.74 -1.44
CA TRP A 274 4.80 29.38 -0.99
C TRP A 274 3.39 28.97 -1.42
N ALA A 275 3.27 27.87 -2.13
CA ALA A 275 1.97 27.30 -2.53
C ALA A 275 2.13 25.81 -2.85
N TYR A 276 1.00 25.10 -2.86
CA TYR A 276 0.99 23.72 -3.31
C TYR A 276 0.97 23.66 -4.84
N THR A 277 1.82 22.85 -5.40
CA THR A 277 1.75 22.43 -6.81
C THR A 277 2.48 21.10 -6.99
N ASN A 278 2.06 20.33 -7.97
CA ASN A 278 2.80 19.15 -8.45
C ASN A 278 3.45 19.42 -9.82
N ASN A 279 3.73 20.68 -10.16
CA ASN A 279 4.52 21.01 -11.34
C ASN A 279 5.97 20.57 -11.14
N PRO A 280 6.51 19.68 -12.00
CA PRO A 280 7.82 19.08 -11.78
C PRO A 280 8.97 20.08 -11.77
N ALA A 281 8.90 21.18 -12.49
CA ALA A 281 9.94 22.20 -12.49
C ALA A 281 10.06 22.89 -11.12
N TRP A 282 8.94 23.17 -10.47
CA TRP A 282 8.93 23.82 -9.16
C TRP A 282 9.26 22.84 -8.04
N VAL A 283 8.85 21.58 -8.18
CA VAL A 283 9.30 20.48 -7.30
C VAL A 283 10.81 20.34 -7.36
N PHE A 284 11.39 20.33 -8.57
CA PHE A 284 12.83 20.27 -8.79
C PHE A 284 13.54 21.48 -8.13
N TYR A 285 13.05 22.70 -8.36
CA TYR A 285 13.62 23.91 -7.79
C TYR A 285 13.61 23.90 -6.26
N ASP A 286 12.49 23.47 -5.66
CA ASP A 286 12.34 23.44 -4.21
C ASP A 286 13.26 22.41 -3.57
N ILE A 287 13.41 21.21 -4.16
CA ILE A 287 14.33 20.18 -3.65
C ILE A 287 15.77 20.64 -3.73
N VAL A 288 16.19 21.31 -4.80
CA VAL A 288 17.55 21.84 -4.91
C VAL A 288 17.84 22.83 -3.78
N LEU A 289 16.91 23.69 -3.43
CA LEU A 289 17.09 24.74 -2.42
C LEU A 289 16.63 24.34 -1.01
N ALA A 290 16.20 23.12 -0.81
CA ALA A 290 15.80 22.64 0.51
C ALA A 290 17.04 22.38 1.38
N GLU A 291 17.15 23.05 2.52
CA GLU A 291 18.29 22.92 3.43
C GLU A 291 18.30 21.59 4.18
N ARG A 292 17.12 21.03 4.49
CA ARG A 292 16.98 19.87 5.39
C ARG A 292 17.09 18.52 4.65
N PHE A 293 16.65 18.45 3.41
CA PHE A 293 16.56 17.19 2.65
C PHE A 293 17.05 17.34 1.19
N GLY A 294 17.50 18.52 0.82
CA GLY A 294 18.00 18.84 -0.51
C GLY A 294 19.45 19.35 -0.49
N LEU A 295 19.75 20.22 -1.43
CA LEU A 295 21.09 20.77 -1.63
C LEU A 295 21.25 22.21 -1.11
N GLY A 296 20.25 22.78 -0.42
CA GLY A 296 20.21 24.18 -0.02
C GLY A 296 21.32 24.66 0.91
N LEU A 297 22.04 23.73 1.56
CA LEU A 297 23.27 24.05 2.30
C LEU A 297 24.49 24.21 1.39
N ARG A 298 24.41 23.86 0.10
CA ARG A 298 25.53 23.87 -0.86
C ARG A 298 25.23 24.71 -2.09
N ILE A 299 23.97 24.84 -2.44
CA ILE A 299 23.51 25.56 -3.64
C ILE A 299 22.49 26.60 -3.19
N ASP A 300 22.75 27.85 -3.48
CA ASP A 300 21.83 28.95 -3.23
C ASP A 300 20.99 29.31 -4.47
N SER A 301 20.00 30.17 -4.30
CA SER A 301 19.06 30.54 -5.36
C SER A 301 19.68 31.26 -6.55
N THR A 302 20.90 31.80 -6.41
CA THR A 302 21.64 32.47 -7.50
C THR A 302 22.36 31.46 -8.39
N GLN A 303 22.60 30.27 -7.83
CA GLN A 303 23.26 29.15 -8.49
C GLN A 303 22.30 28.20 -9.20
N VAL A 304 21.04 28.54 -9.31
CA VAL A 304 20.04 27.75 -10.06
C VAL A 304 19.46 28.61 -11.17
N ASP A 305 19.47 28.09 -12.39
CA ASP A 305 18.83 28.77 -13.54
C ASP A 305 17.31 28.69 -13.41
N LYS A 306 16.76 29.62 -12.66
CA LYS A 306 15.32 29.73 -12.43
C LYS A 306 14.53 30.16 -13.66
N TRP A 307 15.18 30.83 -14.63
CA TRP A 307 14.51 31.33 -15.81
C TRP A 307 14.23 30.23 -16.81
N GLU A 308 15.16 29.31 -17.02
CA GLU A 308 14.89 28.13 -17.83
C GLU A 308 13.89 27.19 -17.14
N LEU A 309 13.97 27.04 -15.81
CA LEU A 309 12.95 26.30 -15.04
C LEU A 309 11.56 26.94 -15.15
N TYR A 310 11.47 28.27 -15.27
CA TYR A 310 10.20 28.96 -15.51
C TYR A 310 9.59 28.58 -16.85
N ARG A 311 10.40 28.54 -17.92
CA ARG A 311 9.96 28.07 -19.24
C ARG A 311 9.52 26.60 -19.21
N ILE A 312 10.29 25.77 -18.51
CA ILE A 312 9.95 24.35 -18.31
C ILE A 312 8.65 24.23 -17.52
N GLY A 313 8.48 25.01 -16.45
CA GLY A 313 7.26 25.03 -15.66
C GLY A 313 6.02 25.37 -16.47
N GLN A 314 6.13 26.42 -17.31
CA GLN A 314 5.05 26.77 -18.25
C GLN A 314 4.74 25.63 -19.23
N TYR A 315 5.77 24.98 -19.76
CA TYR A 315 5.60 23.84 -20.67
C TYR A 315 4.94 22.64 -19.98
N CYS A 316 5.26 22.38 -18.72
CA CYS A 316 4.63 21.32 -17.94
C CYS A 316 3.13 21.55 -17.73
N ASP A 317 2.74 22.81 -17.52
CA ASP A 317 1.35 23.18 -17.21
C ASP A 317 0.49 23.36 -18.48
N GLN A 318 1.09 23.37 -19.69
CA GLN A 318 0.31 23.39 -20.91
C GLN A 318 -0.66 22.21 -20.98
N LEU A 319 -1.91 22.50 -21.32
CA LEU A 319 -2.93 21.49 -21.45
C LEU A 319 -2.74 20.70 -22.75
N VAL A 320 -2.75 19.40 -22.64
CA VAL A 320 -2.68 18.44 -23.76
C VAL A 320 -3.90 17.50 -23.72
N PRO A 321 -4.29 16.92 -24.86
CA PRO A 321 -5.38 15.94 -24.87
C PRO A 321 -5.13 14.77 -23.91
N ASP A 322 -6.17 14.36 -23.20
CA ASP A 322 -6.12 13.25 -22.25
C ASP A 322 -6.10 11.86 -22.93
N GLY A 323 -6.20 11.78 -24.24
CA GLY A 323 -6.14 10.54 -25.02
C GLY A 323 -7.33 9.60 -24.86
N ARG A 324 -8.37 9.99 -24.13
CA ARG A 324 -9.56 9.17 -23.87
C ARG A 324 -10.69 9.35 -24.88
N GLY A 325 -10.39 9.97 -26.01
CA GLY A 325 -11.32 10.09 -27.15
C GLY A 325 -12.35 11.20 -27.05
N GLY A 326 -12.25 12.10 -26.07
CA GLY A 326 -13.12 13.27 -25.89
C GLY A 326 -12.37 14.59 -26.12
N SER A 327 -12.94 15.69 -25.62
CA SER A 327 -12.32 17.03 -25.55
C SER A 327 -11.59 17.26 -24.21
N GLY A 328 -11.39 16.21 -23.43
CA GLY A 328 -10.68 16.26 -22.15
C GLY A 328 -9.23 16.66 -22.33
N THR A 329 -8.76 17.52 -21.44
CA THR A 329 -7.36 17.95 -21.41
C THR A 329 -6.78 17.81 -20.02
N GLU A 330 -5.46 17.64 -19.97
CA GLU A 330 -4.72 17.51 -18.72
C GLU A 330 -3.39 18.27 -18.82
N PRO A 331 -2.76 18.66 -17.72
CA PRO A 331 -1.41 19.20 -17.73
C PRO A 331 -0.44 18.21 -18.39
N ARG A 332 0.53 18.72 -19.16
CA ARG A 332 1.47 17.85 -19.88
C ARG A 332 2.25 16.94 -18.94
N PHE A 333 2.79 17.48 -17.84
CA PHE A 333 3.53 16.73 -16.84
C PHE A 333 3.09 17.10 -15.44
N ILE A 334 3.06 16.10 -14.56
CA ILE A 334 2.89 16.27 -13.13
C ILE A 334 3.96 15.45 -12.39
N CYS A 335 4.21 15.82 -11.14
CA CYS A 335 5.15 15.14 -10.26
C CYS A 335 4.44 14.80 -8.96
N ASP A 336 4.00 13.55 -8.82
CA ASP A 336 3.46 13.00 -7.59
C ASP A 336 4.38 11.86 -7.14
N VAL A 337 5.35 12.20 -6.30
CA VAL A 337 6.42 11.29 -5.90
C VAL A 337 6.54 11.24 -4.38
N TYR A 338 6.83 10.06 -3.86
CA TYR A 338 7.16 9.84 -2.47
C TYR A 338 8.57 9.28 -2.36
N ILE A 339 9.52 10.13 -1.94
CA ILE A 339 10.92 9.76 -1.78
C ILE A 339 11.14 9.29 -0.35
N GLN A 340 11.39 8.00 -0.16
CA GLN A 340 11.49 7.34 1.15
C GLN A 340 12.91 7.01 1.56
N SER A 341 13.81 6.87 0.60
CA SER A 341 15.17 6.41 0.84
C SER A 341 16.19 7.49 0.49
N GLN A 342 17.31 7.47 1.19
CA GLN A 342 18.46 8.28 0.84
C GLN A 342 19.05 7.79 -0.48
N ALA A 343 19.31 8.70 -1.40
CA ALA A 343 19.97 8.43 -2.65
C ALA A 343 20.99 9.53 -2.97
N GLU A 344 21.90 9.27 -3.92
CA GLU A 344 22.80 10.28 -4.39
C GLU A 344 22.05 11.46 -5.02
N ALA A 345 22.44 12.69 -4.66
CA ALA A 345 21.76 13.91 -5.10
C ALA A 345 21.61 13.97 -6.63
N PHE A 346 22.68 13.62 -7.37
CA PHE A 346 22.65 13.62 -8.82
C PHE A 346 21.60 12.66 -9.38
N THR A 347 21.46 11.48 -8.78
CA THR A 347 20.44 10.50 -9.19
C THR A 347 19.04 11.05 -8.98
N VAL A 348 18.76 11.63 -7.81
CA VAL A 348 17.45 12.22 -7.52
C VAL A 348 17.13 13.37 -8.48
N LEU A 349 18.10 14.26 -8.74
CA LEU A 349 17.91 15.38 -9.66
C LEU A 349 17.71 14.90 -11.11
N ARG A 350 18.46 13.91 -11.56
CA ARG A 350 18.28 13.28 -12.86
C ARG A 350 16.89 12.66 -12.99
N ASP A 351 16.45 11.95 -11.98
CA ASP A 351 15.16 11.26 -11.98
C ASP A 351 13.99 12.25 -11.97
N LEU A 352 14.11 13.35 -11.22
CA LEU A 352 13.15 14.45 -11.25
C LEU A 352 13.15 15.19 -12.58
N ALA A 353 14.32 15.43 -13.18
CA ALA A 353 14.41 16.04 -14.50
C ALA A 353 13.82 15.15 -15.59
N ALA A 354 13.93 13.82 -15.45
CA ALA A 354 13.32 12.88 -16.39
C ALA A 354 11.79 13.00 -16.47
N ILE A 355 11.13 13.54 -15.43
CA ILE A 355 9.68 13.77 -15.44
C ILE A 355 9.28 14.71 -16.57
N PHE A 356 10.00 15.81 -16.73
CA PHE A 356 9.78 16.76 -17.83
C PHE A 356 10.68 16.50 -19.05
N ARG A 357 11.17 15.26 -19.21
CA ARG A 357 12.07 14.84 -20.31
C ARG A 357 13.34 15.67 -20.35
N GLY A 358 13.87 15.98 -19.19
CA GLY A 358 14.98 16.89 -19.02
C GLY A 358 16.30 16.19 -18.70
N MET A 359 17.34 17.00 -18.74
CA MET A 359 18.66 16.69 -18.24
C MET A 359 19.15 17.83 -17.35
N THR A 360 20.03 17.53 -16.44
CA THR A 360 20.66 18.51 -15.57
C THR A 360 22.15 18.51 -15.77
N TYR A 361 22.75 19.67 -15.74
CA TYR A 361 24.20 19.83 -15.78
C TYR A 361 24.63 21.06 -14.97
N TRP A 362 25.90 21.09 -14.65
CA TRP A 362 26.52 22.26 -14.02
C TRP A 362 27.24 23.08 -15.07
N GLY A 363 26.83 24.31 -15.26
CA GLY A 363 27.41 25.22 -16.24
C GLY A 363 27.33 26.66 -15.76
N ASN A 364 28.32 27.47 -16.12
CA ASN A 364 28.37 28.90 -15.75
C ASN A 364 28.18 29.16 -14.23
N ASN A 365 28.71 28.26 -13.39
CA ASN A 365 28.53 28.28 -11.95
C ASN A 365 27.06 28.18 -11.48
N GLN A 366 26.19 27.59 -12.29
CA GLN A 366 24.80 27.36 -11.99
C GLN A 366 24.40 25.93 -12.30
N LEU A 367 23.42 25.42 -11.55
CA LEU A 367 22.71 24.19 -11.88
C LEU A 367 21.67 24.54 -12.94
N CYS A 368 21.87 24.05 -14.14
CA CYS A 368 20.97 24.21 -15.25
C CYS A 368 20.12 22.96 -15.45
N ALA A 369 18.84 23.14 -15.75
CA ALA A 369 17.96 22.10 -16.23
C ALA A 369 17.51 22.45 -17.65
N LEU A 370 17.54 21.47 -18.53
CA LEU A 370 17.03 21.60 -19.90
C LEU A 370 15.96 20.53 -20.12
N ALA A 371 14.91 20.87 -20.82
CA ALA A 371 13.86 19.93 -21.19
C ALA A 371 13.85 19.67 -22.70
N ASP A 372 13.42 18.47 -23.09
CA ASP A 372 13.11 18.16 -24.47
C ASP A 372 11.73 18.72 -24.83
N MET A 373 11.70 19.98 -25.18
CA MET A 373 10.52 20.77 -25.56
C MET A 373 10.76 21.50 -26.88
N PRO A 374 9.72 21.97 -27.56
CA PRO A 374 9.87 22.80 -28.78
C PRO A 374 10.76 23.99 -28.49
N ARG A 375 11.78 24.14 -29.32
CA ARG A 375 12.76 25.22 -29.23
C ARG A 375 13.21 25.60 -30.64
N ASP A 376 13.40 26.87 -30.88
CA ASP A 376 14.01 27.35 -32.11
C ASP A 376 15.48 26.92 -32.20
N VAL A 377 16.02 26.96 -33.39
CA VAL A 377 17.44 26.70 -33.62
C VAL A 377 18.27 27.77 -32.92
N ASP A 378 19.12 27.33 -31.96
CA ASP A 378 19.95 28.23 -31.17
C ASP A 378 21.14 28.79 -32.00
N TYR A 379 21.74 27.91 -32.82
CA TYR A 379 22.88 28.29 -33.65
C TYR A 379 22.96 27.42 -34.92
N ILE A 380 23.55 27.99 -36.02
CA ILE A 380 23.63 27.29 -37.29
C ILE A 380 25.09 27.02 -37.61
N PHE A 381 25.35 25.81 -38.05
CA PHE A 381 26.64 25.40 -38.59
C PHE A 381 26.51 25.07 -40.08
N THR A 382 27.43 25.61 -40.83
CA THR A 382 27.58 25.42 -42.29
C THR A 382 29.00 24.97 -42.57
N ARG A 383 29.30 24.56 -43.78
CA ARG A 383 30.67 24.25 -44.19
C ARG A 383 31.65 25.43 -44.07
N ALA A 384 31.12 26.66 -43.98
CA ALA A 384 31.92 27.86 -43.88
C ALA A 384 32.52 28.13 -42.48
N ASN A 385 31.85 27.63 -41.41
CA ASN A 385 32.28 27.82 -40.02
C ASN A 385 32.67 26.48 -39.33
N VAL A 386 32.76 25.40 -40.10
CA VAL A 386 33.25 24.09 -39.64
C VAL A 386 34.66 23.89 -40.16
N ILE A 387 35.56 23.36 -39.32
CA ILE A 387 36.96 23.07 -39.71
C ILE A 387 36.96 22.07 -40.87
N ASP A 388 37.73 22.38 -41.90
CA ASP A 388 37.78 21.63 -43.16
C ASP A 388 36.40 21.52 -43.88
N GLY A 389 35.38 22.23 -43.44
CA GLY A 389 34.04 22.13 -43.97
C GLY A 389 33.42 20.72 -43.84
N ARG A 390 33.86 19.93 -42.89
CA ARG A 390 33.53 18.51 -42.83
C ARG A 390 32.61 18.14 -41.66
N PHE A 391 31.46 17.63 -42.01
CA PHE A 391 30.58 16.95 -41.08
C PHE A 391 30.74 15.43 -41.17
N THR A 392 30.79 14.74 -40.05
CA THR A 392 30.83 13.28 -39.96
C THR A 392 29.51 12.76 -39.42
N TYR A 393 28.82 11.95 -40.21
CA TYR A 393 27.54 11.39 -39.82
C TYR A 393 27.69 9.93 -39.41
N GLY A 394 27.02 9.56 -38.33
CA GLY A 394 26.88 8.19 -37.86
C GLY A 394 25.42 7.84 -37.66
N GLY A 395 25.14 6.59 -37.40
CA GLY A 395 23.81 6.11 -37.01
C GLY A 395 23.91 4.95 -36.05
N GLY A 396 22.85 4.70 -35.29
CA GLY A 396 22.75 3.55 -34.42
C GLY A 396 22.62 2.25 -35.20
N SER A 397 23.00 1.14 -34.57
CA SER A 397 22.71 -0.17 -35.14
C SER A 397 21.23 -0.48 -35.05
N GLU A 398 20.73 -1.30 -35.96
CA GLU A 398 19.34 -1.78 -35.99
C GLU A 398 18.87 -2.35 -34.66
N LYS A 399 19.76 -3.04 -33.93
CA LYS A 399 19.50 -3.61 -32.59
C LYS A 399 19.24 -2.57 -31.51
N LYS A 400 19.57 -1.29 -31.74
CA LYS A 400 19.32 -0.19 -30.80
C LYS A 400 18.03 0.58 -31.08
N ARG A 401 17.28 0.17 -32.13
CA ARG A 401 15.98 0.78 -32.46
C ARG A 401 14.88 0.09 -31.71
N TYR A 402 14.34 0.77 -30.73
CA TYR A 402 13.20 0.28 -29.95
C TYR A 402 11.91 0.45 -30.75
N THR A 403 11.07 -0.57 -30.70
CA THR A 403 9.78 -0.62 -31.39
C THR A 403 8.61 -0.68 -30.43
N THR A 404 8.90 -1.04 -29.18
CA THR A 404 7.90 -1.13 -28.09
C THR A 404 8.52 -0.56 -26.81
N ALA A 405 7.77 0.25 -26.11
CA ALA A 405 8.13 0.79 -24.80
C ALA A 405 7.15 0.30 -23.74
N MET A 406 7.67 -0.26 -22.68
CA MET A 406 6.91 -0.69 -21.49
C MET A 406 7.18 0.33 -20.40
N ILE A 407 6.15 1.08 -20.02
CA ILE A 407 6.27 2.18 -19.06
C ILE A 407 5.59 1.79 -17.78
N SER A 408 6.38 1.60 -16.72
CA SER A 408 5.85 1.39 -15.37
C SER A 408 5.43 2.73 -14.76
N TRP A 409 4.21 2.81 -14.23
CA TRP A 409 3.62 3.98 -13.59
C TRP A 409 2.77 3.58 -12.40
N SER A 410 2.49 4.49 -11.47
CA SER A 410 1.70 4.19 -10.27
C SER A 410 0.22 4.47 -10.52
N ASP A 411 -0.62 3.43 -10.43
CA ASP A 411 -2.05 3.51 -10.74
C ASP A 411 -2.90 3.89 -9.52
N PRO A 412 -3.48 5.09 -9.45
CA PRO A 412 -4.33 5.50 -8.34
C PRO A 412 -5.57 4.61 -8.16
N SER A 413 -6.08 4.02 -9.23
CA SER A 413 -7.25 3.13 -9.16
C SER A 413 -6.94 1.80 -8.49
N ASN A 414 -5.66 1.43 -8.41
CA ASN A 414 -5.15 0.22 -7.76
C ASN A 414 -4.23 0.56 -6.58
N ASN A 415 -4.64 1.49 -5.74
CA ASN A 415 -3.88 1.91 -4.56
C ASN A 415 -2.43 2.30 -4.86
N PHE A 416 -2.19 3.00 -5.98
CA PHE A 416 -0.87 3.41 -6.45
C PHE A 416 0.13 2.27 -6.66
N GLN A 417 -0.36 1.04 -6.87
CA GLN A 417 0.48 -0.07 -7.28
C GLN A 417 1.01 0.16 -8.70
N ASP A 418 2.16 -0.41 -8.97
CA ASP A 418 2.78 -0.30 -10.28
C ASP A 418 1.93 -1.00 -11.36
N ALA A 419 1.61 -0.25 -12.39
CA ALA A 419 0.97 -0.71 -13.60
C ALA A 419 1.90 -0.47 -14.80
N ILE A 420 1.71 -1.22 -15.86
CA ILE A 420 2.54 -1.12 -17.06
C ILE A 420 1.67 -0.63 -18.22
N GLU A 421 2.12 0.45 -18.85
CA GLU A 421 1.58 0.95 -20.12
C GLU A 421 2.50 0.51 -21.26
N ALA A 422 1.93 -0.23 -22.22
CA ALA A 422 2.66 -0.71 -23.38
C ALA A 422 2.37 0.19 -24.59
N VAL A 423 3.40 0.77 -25.15
CA VAL A 423 3.30 1.62 -26.35
C VAL A 423 4.14 1.00 -27.45
N SER A 424 3.54 0.77 -28.60
CA SER A 424 4.23 0.20 -29.77
C SER A 424 4.05 1.08 -31.01
N ASP A 425 5.10 1.18 -31.80
CA ASP A 425 5.02 1.73 -33.15
C ASP A 425 4.87 0.55 -34.12
N ASN A 426 3.65 0.38 -34.65
CA ASN A 426 3.30 -0.75 -35.49
C ASN A 426 4.11 -0.80 -36.81
N ASP A 427 4.54 0.33 -37.33
CA ASP A 427 5.31 0.38 -38.56
C ASP A 427 6.76 -0.04 -38.30
N LEU A 428 7.32 0.36 -37.17
CA LEU A 428 8.63 -0.09 -36.73
C LEU A 428 8.60 -1.57 -36.33
N VAL A 429 7.54 -2.04 -35.67
CA VAL A 429 7.36 -3.47 -35.32
C VAL A 429 7.29 -4.34 -36.59
N ARG A 430 6.57 -3.92 -37.63
CA ARG A 430 6.52 -4.64 -38.90
C ARG A 430 7.87 -4.72 -39.59
N ARG A 431 8.69 -3.66 -39.46
CA ARG A 431 9.97 -3.55 -40.14
C ARG A 431 11.12 -4.25 -39.41
N TYR A 432 11.16 -4.12 -38.08
CA TYR A 432 12.30 -4.52 -37.25
C TYR A 432 11.96 -5.62 -36.24
N GLY A 433 10.68 -6.06 -36.17
CA GLY A 433 10.23 -6.95 -35.12
C GLY A 433 10.04 -6.22 -33.78
N ILE A 434 9.81 -6.98 -32.73
CA ILE A 434 9.61 -6.42 -31.37
C ILE A 434 10.98 -6.25 -30.72
N ASN A 435 11.37 -5.02 -30.48
CA ASN A 435 12.52 -4.64 -29.68
C ASN A 435 12.05 -3.70 -28.56
N GLN A 436 12.10 -4.18 -27.32
CA GLN A 436 11.47 -3.57 -26.16
C GLN A 436 12.45 -2.71 -25.39
N ILE A 437 11.96 -1.58 -24.88
CA ILE A 437 12.58 -0.79 -23.83
C ILE A 437 11.66 -0.73 -22.61
N ASP A 438 12.22 -0.97 -21.44
CA ASP A 438 11.54 -0.84 -20.17
C ASP A 438 11.95 0.47 -19.49
N MET A 439 10.96 1.25 -19.05
CA MET A 439 11.18 2.56 -18.42
C MET A 439 10.23 2.73 -17.23
N THR A 440 10.74 3.30 -16.15
CA THR A 440 9.91 3.71 -15.01
C THR A 440 9.55 5.19 -15.15
N ALA A 441 8.27 5.48 -15.13
CA ALA A 441 7.75 6.85 -15.14
C ALA A 441 7.64 7.39 -13.71
N ILE A 442 8.75 7.82 -13.15
CA ILE A 442 8.82 8.37 -11.80
C ILE A 442 7.83 9.53 -11.65
N GLY A 443 7.08 9.55 -10.52
CA GLY A 443 6.10 10.58 -10.21
C GLY A 443 4.90 10.66 -11.15
N CYS A 444 4.70 9.64 -11.98
CA CYS A 444 3.59 9.55 -12.93
C CYS A 444 2.46 8.69 -12.33
N ILE A 445 1.30 9.30 -12.17
CA ILE A 445 0.07 8.65 -11.69
C ILE A 445 -1.03 8.61 -12.77
N ARG A 446 -0.68 8.92 -14.02
CA ARG A 446 -1.63 8.96 -15.13
C ARG A 446 -1.17 8.07 -16.28
N GLN A 447 -2.02 7.12 -16.66
CA GLN A 447 -1.77 6.23 -17.78
C GLN A 447 -1.49 7.00 -19.09
N THR A 448 -2.22 8.09 -19.31
CA THR A 448 -2.07 8.96 -20.48
C THR A 448 -0.68 9.58 -20.56
N GLU A 449 -0.15 10.05 -19.44
CA GLU A 449 1.21 10.57 -19.38
C GLU A 449 2.25 9.45 -19.58
N ALA A 450 2.03 8.25 -19.01
CA ALA A 450 2.88 7.09 -19.24
C ALA A 450 2.91 6.73 -20.75
N ASN A 451 1.75 6.75 -21.42
CA ASN A 451 1.68 6.55 -22.87
C ASN A 451 2.48 7.60 -23.63
N ARG A 452 2.31 8.89 -23.31
CA ARG A 452 3.11 9.96 -23.94
C ARG A 452 4.62 9.81 -23.67
N ARG A 453 5.04 9.30 -22.52
CA ARG A 453 6.47 8.99 -22.24
C ARG A 453 6.96 7.85 -23.12
N GLY A 454 6.18 6.81 -23.30
CA GLY A 454 6.51 5.71 -24.22
C GLY A 454 6.65 6.19 -25.67
N ARG A 455 5.69 6.99 -26.15
CA ARG A 455 5.76 7.61 -27.50
C ARG A 455 6.99 8.48 -27.67
N TRP A 456 7.29 9.31 -26.68
CA TRP A 456 8.50 10.14 -26.69
C TRP A 456 9.77 9.30 -26.83
N ALA A 457 9.87 8.20 -26.08
CA ALA A 457 11.02 7.30 -26.15
C ALA A 457 11.19 6.69 -27.54
N LEU A 458 10.10 6.17 -28.13
CA LEU A 458 10.13 5.55 -29.45
C LEU A 458 10.44 6.59 -30.55
N LEU A 459 9.75 7.73 -30.55
CA LEU A 459 9.95 8.77 -31.55
C LEU A 459 11.32 9.41 -31.47
N THR A 460 11.86 9.59 -30.28
CA THR A 460 13.23 10.11 -30.09
C THR A 460 14.26 9.08 -30.53
N ASN A 461 14.07 7.81 -30.18
CA ASN A 461 14.99 6.72 -30.55
C ASN A 461 14.98 6.42 -32.06
N SER A 462 13.84 6.65 -32.73
CA SER A 462 13.73 6.42 -34.19
C SER A 462 14.61 7.35 -35.02
N LYS A 463 15.02 8.48 -34.48
CA LYS A 463 15.89 9.48 -35.10
C LYS A 463 17.31 9.36 -34.51
N ASP A 464 18.04 8.34 -34.94
CA ASP A 464 19.31 7.93 -34.36
C ASP A 464 20.56 8.46 -35.10
N ARG A 465 20.39 9.36 -36.09
CA ARG A 465 21.51 9.94 -36.79
C ARG A 465 22.29 10.85 -35.86
N ILE A 466 23.58 10.63 -35.80
CA ILE A 466 24.55 11.41 -35.04
C ILE A 466 25.37 12.23 -36.01
N VAL A 467 25.68 13.45 -35.63
CA VAL A 467 26.65 14.31 -36.32
C VAL A 467 27.79 14.68 -35.40
N ASN A 468 29.00 14.62 -35.91
CA ASN A 468 30.21 15.09 -35.24
C ASN A 468 30.99 15.99 -36.15
N PHE A 469 31.47 17.11 -35.64
CA PHE A 469 32.26 18.07 -36.37
C PHE A 469 33.07 18.95 -35.44
N ASN A 470 34.13 19.56 -35.99
CA ASN A 470 35.02 20.47 -35.25
C ASN A 470 34.82 21.89 -35.74
N VAL A 471 34.82 22.84 -34.80
CA VAL A 471 34.63 24.26 -35.07
C VAL A 471 35.64 25.08 -34.28
N GLY A 472 35.85 26.32 -34.66
CA GLY A 472 36.64 27.27 -33.90
C GLY A 472 35.88 27.77 -32.66
N LEU A 473 36.04 29.01 -32.29
CA LEU A 473 35.47 29.62 -31.08
C LEU A 473 33.93 29.61 -31.07
N ASP A 474 33.27 29.47 -32.24
CA ASP A 474 31.82 29.31 -32.34
C ASP A 474 31.29 28.07 -31.56
N GLY A 475 32.19 27.11 -31.29
CA GLY A 475 31.87 25.95 -30.51
C GLY A 475 31.57 26.21 -29.02
N ALA A 476 31.97 27.37 -28.51
CA ALA A 476 31.65 27.77 -27.14
C ALA A 476 30.24 28.36 -27.01
N ILE A 477 29.53 28.62 -28.10
CA ILE A 477 28.19 29.25 -28.10
C ILE A 477 27.08 28.24 -27.71
N PRO A 478 26.92 27.11 -28.42
CA PRO A 478 25.90 26.15 -28.07
C PRO A 478 26.27 25.44 -26.75
N LEU A 479 25.24 25.04 -26.00
CA LEU A 479 25.41 24.23 -24.79
C LEU A 479 24.80 22.83 -25.03
N PRO A 480 25.21 21.82 -24.27
CA PRO A 480 24.54 20.52 -24.31
C PRO A 480 23.03 20.66 -24.13
N GLY A 481 22.25 20.03 -25.01
CA GLY A 481 20.78 20.11 -25.04
C GLY A 481 20.22 21.25 -25.95
N HIS A 482 21.03 22.19 -26.41
CA HIS A 482 20.62 23.17 -27.40
C HIS A 482 20.36 22.53 -28.79
N ILE A 483 19.53 23.16 -29.58
CA ILE A 483 19.21 22.73 -30.92
C ILE A 483 20.09 23.52 -31.92
N ILE A 484 20.87 22.80 -32.71
CA ILE A 484 21.70 23.39 -33.75
C ILE A 484 21.17 22.99 -35.11
N GLY A 485 21.25 23.93 -36.03
CA GLY A 485 20.95 23.72 -37.45
C GLY A 485 22.22 23.32 -38.20
N ILE A 486 22.14 22.26 -38.96
CA ILE A 486 23.21 21.84 -39.88
C ILE A 486 22.79 22.08 -41.29
N ALA A 487 23.46 23.04 -41.97
CA ALA A 487 23.30 23.30 -43.37
C ALA A 487 24.49 22.74 -44.17
N ASP A 488 24.38 21.44 -44.50
CA ASP A 488 25.40 20.72 -45.28
C ASP A 488 24.95 20.55 -46.73
N GLU A 489 25.60 21.24 -47.64
CA GLU A 489 25.30 21.18 -49.05
C GLU A 489 25.39 19.77 -49.65
N MET A 490 26.21 18.88 -49.05
CA MET A 490 26.35 17.51 -49.53
C MET A 490 25.09 16.65 -49.25
N LEU A 491 24.36 17.00 -48.23
CA LEU A 491 23.09 16.33 -47.89
C LEU A 491 21.89 16.99 -48.56
N SER A 492 21.91 18.31 -48.70
CA SER A 492 20.80 19.07 -49.26
C SER A 492 20.79 19.14 -50.79
N GLY A 493 21.93 18.91 -51.44
CA GLY A 493 22.06 19.02 -52.89
C GLY A 493 21.99 20.46 -53.43
N ARG A 494 21.87 21.46 -52.54
CA ARG A 494 21.80 22.88 -52.87
C ARG A 494 22.77 23.69 -52.01
N LYS A 495 23.10 24.90 -52.46
CA LYS A 495 23.92 25.88 -51.73
C LYS A 495 23.04 26.60 -50.70
N THR A 496 22.97 26.03 -49.53
CA THR A 496 22.04 26.45 -48.46
C THR A 496 22.65 27.29 -47.36
N GLY A 497 23.92 27.63 -47.45
CA GLY A 497 24.59 28.43 -46.43
C GLY A 497 25.90 29.04 -46.88
N GLY A 498 26.37 30.03 -46.12
CA GLY A 498 27.58 30.76 -46.40
C GLY A 498 27.83 31.88 -45.39
N ARG A 499 28.60 32.91 -45.83
CA ARG A 499 28.89 34.08 -45.02
C ARG A 499 28.27 35.31 -45.62
N ILE A 500 27.85 36.27 -44.80
CA ILE A 500 27.35 37.55 -45.24
C ILE A 500 28.53 38.41 -45.70
N SER A 501 28.43 38.99 -46.92
CA SER A 501 29.38 39.93 -47.43
C SER A 501 29.15 41.35 -46.95
N ALA A 502 27.90 41.79 -46.92
CA ALA A 502 27.53 43.14 -46.50
C ALA A 502 26.05 43.19 -46.02
N VAL A 503 25.75 44.17 -45.19
CA VAL A 503 24.40 44.39 -44.70
C VAL A 503 24.02 45.84 -44.78
N SER A 504 22.83 46.12 -45.33
CA SER A 504 22.25 47.49 -45.41
C SER A 504 20.76 47.41 -45.04
N GLY A 505 20.44 47.59 -43.75
CA GLY A 505 19.07 47.50 -43.23
C GLY A 505 18.47 46.12 -43.39
N ARG A 506 17.47 45.97 -44.27
CA ARG A 506 16.85 44.68 -44.61
C ARG A 506 17.53 43.94 -45.74
N ASN A 507 18.50 44.54 -46.41
CA ASN A 507 19.22 43.94 -47.51
C ASN A 507 20.47 43.25 -46.98
N ILE A 508 20.53 41.96 -47.21
CA ILE A 508 21.64 41.07 -46.80
C ILE A 508 22.35 40.65 -48.10
N THR A 509 23.58 41.05 -48.26
CA THR A 509 24.38 40.59 -49.40
C THR A 509 25.10 39.32 -49.00
N LEU A 510 24.85 38.28 -49.71
CA LEU A 510 25.47 36.94 -49.48
C LEU A 510 26.86 36.89 -50.18
N ASP A 511 27.65 35.92 -49.77
CA ASP A 511 28.99 35.67 -50.35
C ASP A 511 28.93 35.03 -51.76
N ARG A 512 27.76 34.62 -52.18
CA ARG A 512 27.50 33.91 -53.44
C ARG A 512 26.04 34.01 -53.86
N ILE A 513 25.77 33.76 -55.12
CA ILE A 513 24.40 33.53 -55.58
C ILE A 513 23.94 32.20 -55.00
N ALA A 514 22.89 32.26 -54.21
CA ALA A 514 22.32 31.10 -53.53
C ALA A 514 20.94 30.76 -54.09
N ASP A 515 20.51 29.52 -53.94
CA ASP A 515 19.18 29.04 -54.31
C ASP A 515 18.15 29.48 -53.24
N VAL A 516 17.81 30.79 -53.24
CA VAL A 516 16.88 31.41 -52.31
C VAL A 516 15.71 32.01 -53.11
N ASN A 517 14.49 31.77 -52.67
CA ASN A 517 13.31 32.31 -53.31
C ASN A 517 12.54 33.22 -52.33
N ALA A 518 11.72 34.10 -52.90
CA ALA A 518 10.78 34.87 -52.10
C ALA A 518 9.79 33.92 -51.36
N GLY A 519 9.62 34.11 -50.08
CA GLY A 519 8.86 33.24 -49.22
C GLY A 519 9.71 32.31 -48.35
N ASP A 520 10.93 31.97 -48.75
CA ASP A 520 11.88 31.20 -47.95
C ASP A 520 12.23 31.94 -46.65
N ARG A 521 12.81 31.25 -45.69
CA ARG A 521 13.30 31.87 -44.46
C ARG A 521 14.84 31.95 -44.54
N LEU A 522 15.38 33.18 -44.38
CA LEU A 522 16.81 33.38 -44.25
C LEU A 522 17.17 33.41 -42.76
N LEU A 523 17.91 32.40 -42.30
CA LEU A 523 18.47 32.31 -40.96
C LEU A 523 19.84 32.95 -40.93
N VAL A 524 20.09 33.77 -39.93
CA VAL A 524 21.39 34.45 -39.73
C VAL A 524 21.81 34.32 -38.29
N ASN A 525 23.08 34.00 -38.07
CA ASN A 525 23.71 34.08 -36.76
C ASN A 525 24.05 35.54 -36.46
N LEU A 526 23.45 36.09 -35.41
CA LEU A 526 23.64 37.45 -34.99
C LEU A 526 24.89 37.61 -34.11
N PRO A 527 25.43 38.84 -33.98
CA PRO A 527 26.59 39.08 -33.11
C PRO A 527 26.43 38.67 -31.66
N SER A 528 25.19 38.65 -31.15
CA SER A 528 24.84 38.14 -29.84
C SER A 528 24.99 36.60 -29.68
N GLY A 529 25.27 35.88 -30.75
CA GLY A 529 25.36 34.43 -30.77
C GLY A 529 24.00 33.70 -30.95
N VAL A 530 22.94 34.45 -31.23
CA VAL A 530 21.59 33.91 -31.44
C VAL A 530 21.31 33.79 -32.92
N SER A 531 20.76 32.66 -33.38
CA SER A 531 20.24 32.53 -34.76
C SER A 531 18.83 33.09 -34.85
N GLN A 532 18.55 33.83 -35.86
CA GLN A 532 17.22 34.40 -36.12
C GLN A 532 16.83 34.23 -37.59
N ALA A 533 15.58 33.78 -37.79
CA ALA A 533 15.00 33.60 -39.11
C ALA A 533 14.18 34.82 -39.53
N ARG A 534 14.23 35.20 -40.80
CA ARG A 534 13.36 36.19 -41.44
C ARG A 534 12.89 35.71 -42.78
N THR A 535 11.63 35.94 -43.08
CA THR A 535 11.06 35.63 -44.40
C THR A 535 11.69 36.48 -45.47
N VAL A 536 12.11 35.88 -46.57
CA VAL A 536 12.66 36.53 -47.71
C VAL A 536 11.54 37.23 -48.49
N GLN A 537 11.70 38.50 -48.72
CA GLN A 537 10.75 39.32 -49.50
C GLN A 537 11.09 39.29 -51.00
N SER A 538 12.37 39.41 -51.35
CA SER A 538 12.85 39.38 -52.72
C SER A 538 14.34 39.03 -52.76
N VAL A 539 14.79 38.50 -53.89
CA VAL A 539 16.19 38.16 -54.17
C VAL A 539 16.62 38.82 -55.45
N ASN A 540 17.77 39.43 -55.41
CA ASN A 540 18.40 40.06 -56.62
C ASN A 540 19.89 39.67 -56.61
N GLU A 541 20.20 38.64 -57.41
CA GLU A 541 21.53 38.03 -57.43
C GLU A 541 22.02 37.59 -56.00
N GLU A 542 23.00 38.23 -55.46
CA GLU A 542 23.58 37.97 -54.13
C GLU A 542 22.87 38.76 -53.03
N VAL A 543 21.94 39.64 -53.34
CA VAL A 543 21.23 40.51 -52.40
C VAL A 543 19.88 39.94 -52.07
N VAL A 544 19.69 39.51 -50.82
CA VAL A 544 18.44 39.02 -50.26
C VAL A 544 17.83 40.11 -49.38
N THR A 545 16.60 40.51 -49.73
CA THR A 545 15.84 41.47 -48.92
C THR A 545 14.86 40.71 -48.02
N VAL A 546 14.97 40.87 -46.71
CA VAL A 546 14.07 40.24 -45.75
C VAL A 546 12.85 41.12 -45.41
N SER A 547 11.70 40.52 -45.11
CA SER A 547 10.45 41.20 -44.82
C SER A 547 10.52 42.14 -43.61
N VAL A 548 11.25 41.73 -42.57
CA VAL A 548 11.45 42.49 -41.34
C VAL A 548 12.92 42.45 -41.00
N ALA A 549 13.47 43.55 -40.47
CA ALA A 549 14.86 43.61 -40.02
C ALA A 549 15.11 42.61 -38.90
N TYR A 550 16.34 42.10 -38.77
CA TYR A 550 16.76 41.33 -37.65
C TYR A 550 16.74 42.18 -36.37
N SER A 551 16.62 41.52 -35.19
CA SER A 551 16.61 42.19 -33.90
C SER A 551 17.91 42.94 -33.62
N GLU A 552 18.98 42.49 -34.22
CA GLU A 552 20.32 43.02 -34.17
C GLU A 552 20.87 43.07 -35.62
N THR A 553 21.61 44.08 -35.96
CA THR A 553 22.15 44.20 -37.33
C THR A 553 23.22 43.15 -37.56
N PRO A 554 23.02 42.21 -38.49
CA PRO A 554 24.08 41.24 -38.80
C PRO A 554 25.31 41.98 -39.31
N VAL A 555 26.47 41.41 -39.06
CA VAL A 555 27.77 41.96 -39.50
C VAL A 555 28.31 41.14 -40.68
N ALA A 556 29.24 41.70 -41.43
CA ALA A 556 29.98 40.94 -42.42
C ALA A 556 30.62 39.73 -41.77
N GLU A 557 30.77 38.64 -42.51
CA GLU A 557 31.26 37.35 -42.08
C GLU A 557 30.31 36.54 -41.15
N SER A 558 29.13 37.10 -40.76
CA SER A 558 28.09 36.31 -40.10
C SER A 558 27.60 35.16 -40.97
N ILE A 559 27.26 34.06 -40.37
CA ILE A 559 26.75 32.88 -41.06
C ILE A 559 25.28 33.07 -41.45
N TRP A 560 24.96 32.71 -42.67
CA TRP A 560 23.57 32.62 -43.15
C TRP A 560 23.23 31.20 -43.61
N SER A 561 21.98 30.81 -43.52
CA SER A 561 21.43 29.59 -44.11
C SER A 561 20.00 29.83 -44.56
N VAL A 562 19.53 29.04 -45.54
CA VAL A 562 18.18 29.09 -46.09
C VAL A 562 17.39 27.90 -45.54
N ASP A 563 16.20 28.19 -45.06
CA ASP A 563 15.17 27.24 -44.66
C ASP A 563 13.98 27.43 -45.59
N ALA A 564 13.74 26.47 -46.45
CA ALA A 564 12.66 26.45 -47.43
C ALA A 564 11.80 25.19 -47.21
N ASP A 565 10.54 25.22 -47.60
CA ASP A 565 9.61 24.10 -47.39
C ASP A 565 10.08 22.79 -48.04
N ASP A 566 10.86 22.91 -49.15
CA ASP A 566 11.45 21.74 -49.81
C ASP A 566 12.85 21.38 -49.31
N LEU A 567 13.37 22.12 -48.34
CA LEU A 567 14.75 22.05 -47.89
C LEU A 567 14.90 22.37 -46.37
N ALA A 568 14.30 21.58 -45.52
CA ALA A 568 14.41 21.80 -44.10
C ALA A 568 15.87 21.63 -43.61
N ILE A 569 16.41 22.63 -42.93
CA ILE A 569 17.67 22.55 -42.23
C ILE A 569 17.60 21.36 -41.26
N GLN A 570 18.57 20.47 -41.35
CA GLN A 570 18.63 19.37 -40.42
C GLN A 570 18.94 19.87 -39.04
N GLN A 571 18.07 19.57 -38.09
CA GLN A 571 18.21 19.96 -36.72
C GLN A 571 18.83 18.82 -35.91
N TYR A 572 19.80 19.19 -35.06
CA TYR A 572 20.43 18.26 -34.15
C TYR A 572 20.43 18.84 -32.74
N ARG A 573 20.20 17.99 -31.77
CA ARG A 573 20.36 18.32 -30.36
C ARG A 573 21.81 18.05 -29.97
N VAL A 574 22.49 19.03 -29.43
CA VAL A 574 23.82 18.90 -28.92
C VAL A 574 23.85 17.93 -27.74
N THR A 575 24.62 16.89 -27.84
CA THR A 575 24.82 15.88 -26.78
C THR A 575 26.11 16.09 -26.00
N GLY A 576 27.11 16.71 -26.61
CA GLY A 576 28.37 17.00 -25.95
C GLY A 576 29.19 18.01 -26.73
N ILE A 577 29.98 18.78 -26.02
CA ILE A 577 30.94 19.72 -26.53
C ILE A 577 32.25 19.46 -25.80
N SER A 578 33.31 19.24 -26.50
CA SER A 578 34.66 19.05 -25.94
C SER A 578 35.56 20.16 -26.43
N ASP A 579 36.27 20.84 -25.53
CA ASP A 579 37.39 21.71 -25.86
C ASP A 579 38.60 20.85 -26.21
N ASN A 580 39.23 21.13 -27.35
CA ASN A 580 40.40 20.38 -27.84
C ASN A 580 41.71 20.99 -27.39
N ASP A 581 41.72 21.99 -26.49
CA ASP A 581 42.91 22.70 -25.98
C ASP A 581 43.71 23.49 -27.04
N ASP A 582 43.23 23.57 -28.29
CA ASP A 582 43.84 24.29 -29.40
C ASP A 582 42.96 25.45 -29.91
N ASN A 583 42.05 25.96 -29.09
CA ASN A 583 40.99 26.93 -29.45
C ASN A 583 39.97 26.39 -30.47
N THR A 584 39.86 25.06 -30.56
CA THR A 584 38.81 24.39 -31.33
C THR A 584 37.92 23.59 -30.44
N TYR A 585 36.71 23.33 -30.86
CA TYR A 585 35.70 22.58 -30.15
C TYR A 585 35.19 21.44 -31.02
N SER A 586 35.05 20.26 -30.42
CA SER A 586 34.39 19.12 -31.03
C SER A 586 32.91 19.11 -30.56
N ILE A 587 31.98 19.15 -31.49
CA ILE A 587 30.53 19.12 -31.20
C ILE A 587 29.97 17.80 -31.69
N SER A 588 29.22 17.15 -30.80
CA SER A 588 28.42 15.96 -31.08
C SER A 588 26.96 16.28 -30.94
N GLY A 589 26.16 15.87 -31.91
CA GLY A 589 24.70 16.07 -31.86
C GLY A 589 23.95 14.87 -32.39
N VAL A 590 22.72 14.65 -31.85
CA VAL A 590 21.76 13.64 -32.30
C VAL A 590 20.62 14.34 -33.03
N GLN A 591 20.14 13.73 -34.12
CA GLN A 591 19.07 14.26 -34.94
C GLN A 591 17.85 14.64 -34.10
N HIS A 592 17.37 15.86 -34.30
CA HIS A 592 16.17 16.37 -33.64
C HIS A 592 15.03 16.46 -34.65
N ASP A 593 13.86 15.99 -34.28
CA ASP A 593 12.63 16.07 -35.06
C ASP A 593 11.63 16.99 -34.33
N PRO A 594 11.39 18.21 -34.79
CA PRO A 594 10.46 19.14 -34.14
C PRO A 594 9.00 18.66 -34.18
N ASP A 595 8.62 17.87 -35.21
CA ASP A 595 7.24 17.39 -35.38
C ASP A 595 6.88 16.28 -34.37
N LYS A 596 7.88 15.74 -33.66
CA LYS A 596 7.63 14.69 -32.67
C LYS A 596 6.70 15.16 -31.54
N TYR A 597 6.76 16.43 -31.15
CA TYR A 597 6.02 16.94 -29.99
C TYR A 597 4.53 16.88 -30.20
N GLU A 598 4.06 17.32 -31.37
CA GLU A 598 2.65 17.24 -31.73
C GLU A 598 2.19 15.77 -31.78
N ARG A 599 2.98 14.90 -32.40
CA ARG A 599 2.67 13.46 -32.48
C ARG A 599 2.67 12.78 -31.13
N ILE A 600 3.47 13.24 -30.18
CA ILE A 600 3.45 12.73 -28.80
C ILE A 600 2.16 13.14 -28.11
N ASP A 601 1.81 14.43 -28.19
CA ASP A 601 0.70 15.01 -27.42
C ASP A 601 -0.67 14.59 -27.98
N THR A 602 -0.83 14.59 -29.31
CA THR A 602 -2.10 14.25 -29.96
C THR A 602 -2.27 12.77 -30.26
N GLY A 603 -1.18 12.01 -30.28
CA GLY A 603 -1.19 10.61 -30.66
C GLY A 603 -1.49 9.64 -29.52
N ALA A 604 -1.57 10.10 -28.28
CA ALA A 604 -1.94 9.24 -27.17
C ALA A 604 -3.39 8.77 -27.35
N ARG A 605 -3.56 7.48 -27.59
CA ARG A 605 -4.84 6.79 -27.52
C ARG A 605 -4.74 5.77 -26.40
N ILE A 606 -5.53 5.98 -25.39
CA ILE A 606 -5.80 4.99 -24.38
C ILE A 606 -6.96 4.17 -24.95
N ASP A 607 -6.64 3.00 -25.48
CA ASP A 607 -7.66 1.99 -25.67
C ASP A 607 -8.12 1.62 -24.28
N GLU A 608 -9.30 2.09 -23.88
CA GLU A 608 -9.94 1.55 -22.70
C GLU A 608 -9.91 0.04 -22.91
N ARG A 609 -9.14 -0.66 -22.07
CA ARG A 609 -9.35 -2.10 -21.96
C ARG A 609 -10.84 -2.24 -21.81
N PRO A 610 -11.52 -3.09 -22.59
CA PRO A 610 -12.94 -3.29 -22.37
C PRO A 610 -13.06 -3.71 -20.91
N ILE A 611 -13.34 -2.76 -20.08
CA ILE A 611 -13.93 -3.00 -18.77
C ILE A 611 -15.13 -3.80 -19.19
N SER A 612 -15.13 -5.08 -18.79
CA SER A 612 -16.30 -5.94 -19.01
C SER A 612 -17.50 -5.04 -18.84
N VAL A 613 -18.46 -5.09 -19.74
CA VAL A 613 -19.61 -4.20 -19.89
C VAL A 613 -20.47 -4.11 -18.61
N ILE A 614 -19.95 -4.62 -17.53
CA ILE A 614 -20.52 -4.58 -16.20
C ILE A 614 -19.71 -3.57 -15.40
N PRO A 615 -20.27 -2.39 -15.08
CA PRO A 615 -19.69 -1.54 -14.06
C PRO A 615 -19.42 -2.40 -12.81
N PRO A 616 -18.36 -2.14 -12.03
CA PRO A 616 -18.27 -2.61 -10.66
C PRO A 616 -19.33 -1.87 -9.86
N GLY A 617 -20.56 -2.18 -10.10
CA GLY A 617 -21.75 -1.61 -9.51
C GLY A 617 -22.46 -2.75 -8.85
N VAL A 618 -22.70 -2.59 -7.57
CA VAL A 618 -23.60 -3.31 -6.69
C VAL A 618 -24.38 -4.41 -7.41
N GLN A 619 -23.91 -5.65 -7.28
CA GLN A 619 -24.71 -6.79 -7.75
C GLN A 619 -26.04 -6.77 -6.98
N PRO A 620 -27.19 -6.67 -7.63
CA PRO A 620 -28.47 -6.73 -6.91
C PRO A 620 -28.64 -8.13 -6.29
N PRO A 621 -29.19 -8.20 -5.07
CA PRO A 621 -29.48 -9.48 -4.44
C PRO A 621 -30.60 -10.21 -5.19
N PRO A 622 -30.67 -11.54 -5.07
CA PRO A 622 -31.81 -12.30 -5.55
C PRO A 622 -33.06 -11.91 -4.76
N THR A 623 -34.21 -12.08 -5.38
CA THR A 623 -35.50 -11.78 -4.76
C THR A 623 -36.30 -13.07 -4.52
N ASN A 624 -37.35 -12.96 -3.72
CA ASN A 624 -38.29 -14.04 -3.44
C ASN A 624 -37.60 -15.36 -2.99
N VAL A 625 -36.74 -15.26 -1.98
CA VAL A 625 -36.11 -16.45 -1.38
C VAL A 625 -37.14 -17.20 -0.54
N VAL A 626 -37.47 -18.41 -0.95
CA VAL A 626 -38.53 -19.24 -0.31
C VAL A 626 -37.92 -20.54 0.19
N ILE A 627 -38.32 -20.91 1.40
CA ILE A 627 -38.00 -22.20 2.02
C ILE A 627 -39.24 -23.08 1.93
N ASP A 628 -39.10 -24.29 1.41
CA ASP A 628 -40.13 -25.30 1.33
C ASP A 628 -39.52 -26.68 1.64
N SER A 629 -40.37 -27.69 1.90
CA SER A 629 -39.95 -29.07 2.09
C SER A 629 -40.87 -30.01 1.37
N PHE A 630 -40.32 -31.08 0.88
CA PHE A 630 -41.06 -32.20 0.31
C PHE A 630 -40.47 -33.53 0.78
N SER A 631 -41.28 -34.54 0.85
CA SER A 631 -40.85 -35.90 1.19
C SER A 631 -40.78 -36.77 -0.07
N ALA A 632 -39.64 -37.39 -0.32
CA ALA A 632 -39.42 -38.33 -1.38
C ALA A 632 -39.16 -39.74 -0.79
N LEU A 633 -39.61 -40.79 -1.44
CA LEU A 633 -39.30 -42.17 -1.08
C LEU A 633 -37.93 -42.52 -1.67
N SER A 634 -36.92 -42.69 -0.80
CA SER A 634 -35.61 -43.22 -1.16
C SER A 634 -35.39 -44.55 -0.45
N GLN A 635 -35.19 -45.61 -1.22
CA GLN A 635 -35.00 -47.00 -0.74
C GLN A 635 -36.09 -47.49 0.23
N GLY A 636 -37.34 -47.04 0.03
CA GLY A 636 -38.46 -47.46 0.85
C GLY A 636 -38.68 -46.65 2.15
N LEU A 637 -37.85 -45.65 2.42
CA LEU A 637 -37.95 -44.71 3.54
C LEU A 637 -38.36 -43.32 3.03
N ALA A 638 -39.27 -42.66 3.72
CA ALA A 638 -39.63 -41.26 3.44
C ALA A 638 -38.51 -40.36 3.92
N VAL A 639 -37.78 -39.75 2.98
CA VAL A 639 -36.73 -38.74 3.27
C VAL A 639 -37.31 -37.35 3.04
N THR A 640 -37.37 -36.55 4.10
CA THR A 640 -37.80 -35.14 3.98
C THR A 640 -36.62 -34.28 3.52
N THR A 641 -36.85 -33.51 2.45
CA THR A 641 -35.84 -32.70 1.79
C THR A 641 -36.22 -31.23 1.91
N LEU A 642 -35.30 -30.41 2.44
CA LEU A 642 -35.39 -28.96 2.38
C LEU A 642 -35.13 -28.48 0.95
N ARG A 643 -35.96 -27.59 0.44
CA ARG A 643 -35.76 -26.91 -0.82
C ARG A 643 -35.77 -25.41 -0.61
N VAL A 644 -34.72 -24.73 -1.06
CA VAL A 644 -34.64 -23.27 -1.09
C VAL A 644 -34.59 -22.82 -2.53
N THR A 645 -35.47 -21.90 -2.89
CA THR A 645 -35.57 -21.32 -4.24
C THR A 645 -35.61 -19.82 -4.19
N TRP A 646 -35.18 -19.19 -5.27
CA TRP A 646 -35.17 -17.73 -5.41
C TRP A 646 -35.38 -17.31 -6.85
N GLU A 647 -35.72 -16.05 -7.07
CA GLU A 647 -35.76 -15.44 -8.39
C GLU A 647 -34.37 -14.89 -8.78
N PRO A 648 -34.01 -14.98 -10.08
CA PRO A 648 -32.69 -14.60 -10.52
C PRO A 648 -32.43 -13.12 -10.37
N ALA A 649 -31.23 -12.77 -9.92
CA ALA A 649 -30.76 -11.40 -9.93
C ALA A 649 -30.18 -11.05 -11.31
N ALA A 650 -30.39 -9.80 -11.74
CA ALA A 650 -29.82 -9.32 -13.00
C ALA A 650 -28.30 -9.46 -12.99
N SER A 651 -27.72 -9.90 -14.11
CA SER A 651 -26.27 -10.08 -14.29
C SER A 651 -25.60 -11.11 -13.38
N ALA A 652 -26.34 -11.89 -12.61
CA ALA A 652 -25.80 -12.96 -11.79
C ALA A 652 -25.41 -14.17 -12.65
N ILE A 653 -24.23 -14.73 -12.42
CA ILE A 653 -23.75 -15.96 -13.05
C ILE A 653 -23.72 -17.14 -12.08
N ALA A 654 -23.71 -16.84 -10.79
CA ALA A 654 -23.71 -17.84 -9.74
C ALA A 654 -24.37 -17.28 -8.46
N TYR A 655 -24.70 -18.18 -7.56
CA TYR A 655 -25.27 -17.87 -6.26
C TYR A 655 -24.52 -18.62 -5.17
N GLU A 656 -24.33 -17.95 -4.05
CA GLU A 656 -23.92 -18.56 -2.79
C GLU A 656 -25.10 -18.53 -1.84
N ALA A 657 -25.39 -19.65 -1.22
CA ALA A 657 -26.52 -19.80 -0.32
C ALA A 657 -26.07 -20.42 1.00
N GLU A 658 -26.71 -20.01 2.06
CA GLU A 658 -26.49 -20.55 3.39
C GLU A 658 -27.84 -20.80 4.05
N TRP A 659 -27.87 -21.81 4.86
CA TRP A 659 -29.05 -22.17 5.63
C TRP A 659 -28.69 -22.56 7.07
N ARG A 660 -29.65 -22.48 7.96
CA ARG A 660 -29.48 -22.94 9.34
C ARG A 660 -30.82 -23.44 9.89
N ARG A 661 -30.73 -24.30 10.90
CA ARG A 661 -31.88 -24.75 11.68
C ARG A 661 -31.81 -24.13 13.06
N ASP A 662 -32.97 -23.70 13.57
CA ASP A 662 -33.11 -23.02 14.86
C ASP A 662 -32.07 -21.86 14.98
N ASN A 663 -31.36 -21.72 16.06
CA ASN A 663 -30.29 -20.72 16.21
C ASN A 663 -28.89 -21.31 15.98
N GLY A 664 -28.80 -22.39 15.19
CA GLY A 664 -27.52 -23.01 14.86
C GLY A 664 -26.63 -22.16 13.96
N ASN A 665 -25.42 -22.64 13.67
CA ASN A 665 -24.49 -21.99 12.76
C ASN A 665 -25.00 -22.06 11.31
N TRP A 666 -24.61 -21.07 10.50
CA TRP A 666 -24.89 -21.08 9.08
C TRP A 666 -24.08 -22.18 8.39
N ILE A 667 -24.75 -22.91 7.53
CA ILE A 667 -24.21 -23.99 6.71
C ILE A 667 -24.24 -23.54 5.26
N SER A 668 -23.09 -23.49 4.62
CA SER A 668 -22.98 -23.08 3.21
C SER A 668 -23.41 -24.22 2.28
N ALA A 669 -24.27 -23.92 1.33
CA ALA A 669 -24.56 -24.78 0.21
C ALA A 669 -23.48 -24.60 -0.87
N PRO A 670 -23.22 -25.62 -1.71
CA PRO A 670 -22.30 -25.48 -2.84
C PRO A 670 -22.70 -24.32 -3.75
N ARG A 671 -21.72 -23.55 -4.20
CA ARG A 671 -21.94 -22.46 -5.17
C ARG A 671 -22.63 -23.04 -6.43
N THR A 672 -23.70 -22.41 -6.85
CA THR A 672 -24.53 -22.90 -7.95
C THR A 672 -24.92 -21.78 -8.92
N SER A 673 -25.11 -22.12 -10.18
CA SER A 673 -25.77 -21.27 -11.17
C SER A 673 -27.29 -21.48 -11.21
N ALA A 674 -27.78 -22.51 -10.54
CA ALA A 674 -29.22 -22.79 -10.43
C ALA A 674 -29.89 -21.81 -9.46
N GLN A 675 -31.21 -21.65 -9.57
CA GLN A 675 -32.03 -20.76 -8.75
C GLN A 675 -32.61 -21.48 -7.50
N GLY A 676 -31.84 -22.41 -6.95
CA GLY A 676 -32.22 -23.13 -5.75
C GLY A 676 -31.21 -24.23 -5.41
N PHE A 677 -31.36 -24.76 -4.20
CA PHE A 677 -30.63 -25.94 -3.71
C PHE A 677 -31.53 -26.80 -2.85
N GLN A 678 -31.12 -28.03 -2.63
CA GLN A 678 -31.86 -29.01 -1.84
C GLN A 678 -30.95 -29.65 -0.81
N VAL A 679 -31.49 -29.97 0.37
CA VAL A 679 -30.80 -30.68 1.45
C VAL A 679 -31.70 -31.85 1.87
N GLU A 680 -31.23 -33.06 1.66
CA GLU A 680 -31.96 -34.27 2.01
C GLU A 680 -31.79 -34.64 3.47
N GLY A 681 -32.80 -35.30 4.06
CA GLY A 681 -32.71 -35.85 5.40
C GLY A 681 -32.79 -34.80 6.51
N ILE A 682 -33.61 -33.76 6.34
CA ILE A 682 -33.77 -32.72 7.32
C ILE A 682 -34.49 -33.18 8.57
N TYR A 683 -34.18 -32.57 9.70
CA TYR A 683 -34.86 -32.76 10.99
C TYR A 683 -35.96 -31.72 11.21
N ALA A 684 -36.84 -31.97 12.13
CA ALA A 684 -37.87 -31.01 12.51
C ALA A 684 -37.23 -29.76 13.18
N GLY A 685 -37.65 -28.57 12.81
CA GLY A 685 -37.17 -27.32 13.41
C GLY A 685 -37.55 -26.09 12.59
N GLN A 686 -37.04 -24.93 13.03
CA GLN A 686 -37.21 -23.65 12.35
C GLN A 686 -36.02 -23.43 11.41
N TYR A 687 -36.30 -23.24 10.13
CA TYR A 687 -35.28 -23.09 9.11
C TYR A 687 -35.20 -21.64 8.63
N GLN A 688 -33.96 -21.17 8.47
CA GLN A 688 -33.65 -19.89 7.85
C GLN A 688 -32.69 -20.14 6.70
N ALA A 689 -32.83 -19.38 5.62
CA ALA A 689 -31.93 -19.41 4.49
C ALA A 689 -31.61 -17.99 4.03
N ARG A 690 -30.42 -17.81 3.48
CA ARG A 690 -29.98 -16.57 2.84
C ARG A 690 -29.21 -16.86 1.57
N VAL A 691 -29.34 -15.99 0.60
CA VAL A 691 -28.73 -16.17 -0.71
C VAL A 691 -28.15 -14.85 -1.19
N ARG A 692 -26.98 -14.90 -1.82
CA ARG A 692 -26.39 -13.75 -2.50
C ARG A 692 -26.03 -14.13 -3.94
N ALA A 693 -26.16 -13.15 -4.82
CA ALA A 693 -25.82 -13.29 -6.23
C ALA A 693 -24.37 -12.89 -6.49
N ILE A 694 -23.75 -13.52 -7.45
CA ILE A 694 -22.36 -13.26 -7.86
C ILE A 694 -22.37 -12.94 -9.35
N ASN A 695 -21.72 -11.85 -9.72
CA ASN A 695 -21.59 -11.41 -11.11
C ASN A 695 -20.36 -12.03 -11.78
N PRO A 696 -20.16 -11.83 -13.11
CA PRO A 696 -18.97 -12.31 -13.81
C PRO A 696 -17.64 -11.79 -13.32
N SER A 697 -17.64 -10.71 -12.54
CA SER A 697 -16.43 -10.13 -11.90
C SER A 697 -16.19 -10.67 -10.49
N ASP A 698 -16.91 -11.72 -10.09
CA ASP A 698 -16.87 -12.37 -8.79
C ASP A 698 -17.27 -11.45 -7.59
N ILE A 699 -18.01 -10.37 -7.88
CA ILE A 699 -18.58 -9.48 -6.87
C ILE A 699 -19.89 -10.05 -6.38
N SER A 700 -20.01 -10.19 -5.06
CA SER A 700 -21.22 -10.68 -4.41
C SER A 700 -22.16 -9.54 -4.01
N SER A 701 -23.46 -9.80 -4.10
CA SER A 701 -24.51 -8.92 -3.55
C SER A 701 -24.55 -9.00 -2.03
N ILE A 702 -25.33 -8.12 -1.41
CA ILE A 702 -25.82 -8.32 -0.05
C ILE A 702 -26.68 -9.58 0.02
N TRP A 703 -26.81 -10.16 1.22
CA TRP A 703 -27.64 -11.32 1.45
C TRP A 703 -29.14 -10.98 1.35
N ALA A 704 -29.86 -11.76 0.57
CA ALA A 704 -31.31 -11.82 0.61
C ALA A 704 -31.74 -12.96 1.55
N ASN A 705 -32.57 -12.67 2.52
CA ASN A 705 -32.98 -13.62 3.53
C ASN A 705 -34.37 -14.17 3.20
N ALA A 706 -34.56 -15.47 3.39
CA ALA A 706 -35.89 -16.09 3.40
C ALA A 706 -36.62 -15.81 4.73
N GLN A 707 -37.92 -15.88 4.69
CA GLN A 707 -38.71 -15.86 5.92
C GLN A 707 -38.45 -17.17 6.69
N GLU A 708 -38.30 -17.07 8.00
CA GLU A 708 -38.18 -18.24 8.87
C GLU A 708 -39.38 -19.20 8.72
N THR A 709 -39.06 -20.46 8.44
CA THR A 709 -40.11 -21.48 8.12
C THR A 709 -39.92 -22.70 9.00
N THR A 710 -41.00 -23.15 9.65
CA THR A 710 -40.99 -24.37 10.45
C THR A 710 -41.20 -25.57 9.51
N LEU A 711 -40.25 -26.49 9.51
CA LEU A 711 -40.32 -27.72 8.71
C LEU A 711 -40.36 -28.96 9.62
N ASN A 712 -41.10 -29.95 9.18
CA ASN A 712 -41.18 -31.25 9.84
C ASN A 712 -40.16 -32.18 9.16
N GLY A 713 -39.18 -32.65 9.88
CA GLY A 713 -38.13 -33.51 9.37
C GLY A 713 -37.80 -34.70 10.27
N LYS A 714 -36.59 -35.21 10.19
CA LYS A 714 -36.05 -36.31 11.02
C LYS A 714 -35.90 -35.82 12.47
N GLU A 715 -36.21 -36.66 13.43
CA GLU A 715 -35.97 -36.37 14.86
C GLU A 715 -34.72 -37.11 15.36
N GLY A 716 -33.92 -36.45 16.24
CA GLY A 716 -32.72 -37.02 16.89
C GLY A 716 -31.43 -36.37 16.43
N ASN A 717 -30.34 -36.67 17.11
CA ASN A 717 -29.00 -36.19 16.80
C ASN A 717 -28.20 -37.27 16.04
N PRO A 718 -27.22 -36.90 15.17
CA PRO A 718 -26.32 -37.85 14.55
C PRO A 718 -25.50 -38.59 15.60
N PRO A 719 -24.99 -39.77 15.32
CA PRO A 719 -24.13 -40.52 16.21
C PRO A 719 -22.72 -39.89 16.28
N MET A 720 -21.98 -40.09 17.36
CA MET A 720 -20.62 -39.64 17.55
C MET A 720 -19.64 -40.34 16.59
N PRO A 721 -18.54 -39.67 16.18
CA PRO A 721 -17.47 -40.33 15.42
C PRO A 721 -16.87 -41.49 16.22
N VAL A 722 -16.43 -42.56 15.55
CA VAL A 722 -15.85 -43.75 16.19
C VAL A 722 -14.39 -43.84 15.82
N GLY A 723 -13.62 -44.47 16.74
CA GLY A 723 -12.21 -44.77 16.52
C GLY A 723 -11.35 -43.52 16.34
N PHE A 724 -11.70 -42.42 16.98
CA PHE A 724 -10.90 -41.19 16.91
C PHE A 724 -9.54 -41.39 17.58
N ALA A 725 -8.47 -41.20 16.84
CA ALA A 725 -7.10 -41.39 17.29
C ALA A 725 -6.21 -40.22 16.81
N ALA A 726 -5.30 -39.83 17.69
CA ALA A 726 -4.29 -38.80 17.40
C ALA A 726 -2.90 -39.44 17.38
N THR A 727 -2.30 -39.55 16.23
CA THR A 727 -0.98 -40.19 16.04
C THR A 727 0.05 -39.10 15.72
N GLY A 728 1.11 -39.10 16.50
CA GLY A 728 2.24 -38.21 16.30
C GLY A 728 3.01 -38.54 15.02
N ILE A 729 3.29 -37.54 14.25
CA ILE A 729 4.17 -37.58 13.09
C ILE A 729 5.26 -36.51 13.25
N LEU A 730 6.22 -36.53 12.37
CA LEU A 730 7.28 -35.54 12.36
C LEU A 730 6.71 -34.13 12.20
N PHE A 731 6.97 -33.25 13.18
CA PHE A 731 6.44 -31.88 13.24
C PHE A 731 4.93 -31.75 13.09
N GLY A 732 4.20 -32.78 13.46
CA GLY A 732 2.75 -32.78 13.33
C GLY A 732 2.03 -33.88 14.12
N ILE A 733 0.72 -33.84 14.04
CA ILE A 733 -0.18 -34.86 14.61
C ILE A 733 -1.23 -35.15 13.54
N THR A 734 -1.40 -36.43 13.22
CA THR A 734 -2.46 -36.89 12.33
C THR A 734 -3.62 -37.41 13.17
N LEU A 735 -4.80 -36.89 12.91
CA LEU A 735 -6.06 -37.30 13.48
C LEU A 735 -6.79 -38.23 12.49
N ASN A 736 -7.31 -39.33 12.98
CA ASN A 736 -8.09 -40.27 12.20
C ASN A 736 -9.36 -40.67 12.94
N TRP A 737 -10.46 -40.88 12.22
CA TRP A 737 -11.73 -41.32 12.80
C TRP A 737 -12.57 -42.08 11.78
N GLY A 738 -13.67 -42.67 12.23
CA GLY A 738 -14.64 -43.34 11.40
C GLY A 738 -16.03 -42.80 11.58
N TYR A 739 -16.88 -43.02 10.60
CA TYR A 739 -18.29 -42.73 10.70
C TYR A 739 -19.03 -44.01 11.06
N PRO A 740 -19.84 -44.04 12.15
CA PRO A 740 -20.63 -45.19 12.53
C PRO A 740 -21.86 -45.35 11.62
N GLU A 741 -22.57 -46.46 11.77
CA GLU A 741 -23.85 -46.65 11.13
C GLU A 741 -24.86 -45.61 11.60
N GLY A 742 -25.63 -45.01 10.66
CA GLY A 742 -26.55 -43.90 10.96
C GLY A 742 -25.92 -42.51 10.76
N ALA A 743 -24.68 -42.42 10.27
CA ALA A 743 -24.01 -41.17 9.93
C ALA A 743 -23.89 -40.92 8.40
N GLU A 744 -24.77 -41.53 7.61
CA GLU A 744 -24.76 -41.47 6.13
C GLU A 744 -25.09 -40.07 5.61
N ASP A 745 -25.80 -39.28 6.37
CA ASP A 745 -26.14 -37.86 6.13
C ASP A 745 -25.15 -36.85 6.75
N ALA A 746 -24.01 -37.32 7.21
CA ALA A 746 -22.99 -36.44 7.74
C ALA A 746 -22.56 -35.39 6.71
N LEU A 747 -22.43 -34.13 7.13
CA LEU A 747 -21.91 -33.03 6.35
C LEU A 747 -20.40 -32.87 6.58
N LYS A 748 -20.02 -32.79 7.86
CA LYS A 748 -18.65 -32.54 8.30
C LYS A 748 -18.37 -33.16 9.64
N THR A 749 -17.10 -33.27 9.94
CA THR A 749 -16.61 -33.53 11.29
C THR A 749 -15.95 -32.26 11.83
N GLU A 750 -16.46 -31.71 12.91
CA GLU A 750 -15.86 -30.59 13.61
C GLU A 750 -14.83 -31.15 14.59
N ILE A 751 -13.64 -30.56 14.59
CA ILE A 751 -12.55 -30.97 15.47
C ILE A 751 -12.09 -29.76 16.28
N GLU A 752 -12.07 -29.93 17.59
CA GLU A 752 -11.50 -28.95 18.51
C GLU A 752 -10.22 -29.49 19.16
N TYR A 753 -9.38 -28.58 19.59
CA TYR A 753 -8.20 -28.89 20.39
C TYR A 753 -8.08 -28.00 21.62
N SER A 754 -7.39 -28.51 22.63
CA SER A 754 -7.02 -27.78 23.85
C SER A 754 -5.58 -28.09 24.22
N LEU A 755 -4.95 -27.13 24.89
CA LEU A 755 -3.62 -27.33 25.49
C LEU A 755 -3.67 -28.09 26.82
N SER A 756 -4.85 -28.18 27.43
CA SER A 756 -5.10 -28.78 28.74
C SER A 756 -5.83 -30.12 28.63
N ALA A 757 -5.54 -31.05 29.52
CA ALA A 757 -6.15 -32.36 29.51
C ALA A 757 -7.65 -32.34 29.87
N ASP A 758 -8.09 -31.35 30.61
CA ASP A 758 -9.48 -31.13 31.00
C ASP A 758 -10.28 -30.40 29.90
N GLY A 759 -9.63 -30.01 28.79
CA GLY A 759 -10.26 -29.32 27.69
C GLY A 759 -10.58 -27.86 27.96
N THR A 760 -9.90 -27.23 28.91
CA THR A 760 -10.07 -25.79 29.18
C THR A 760 -9.71 -24.99 27.93
N ASP A 761 -10.50 -23.94 27.61
CA ASP A 761 -10.34 -23.06 26.46
C ASP A 761 -10.18 -23.80 25.11
N PRO A 762 -11.18 -24.58 24.68
CA PRO A 762 -11.10 -25.33 23.45
C PRO A 762 -11.17 -24.39 22.26
N LEU A 763 -10.34 -24.63 21.26
CA LEU A 763 -10.30 -23.91 20.01
C LEU A 763 -10.70 -24.82 18.85
N LEU A 764 -11.48 -24.30 17.92
CA LEU A 764 -11.83 -25.02 16.70
C LEU A 764 -10.56 -25.19 15.85
N LEU A 765 -10.21 -26.44 15.57
CA LEU A 765 -9.07 -26.78 14.72
C LEU A 765 -9.44 -26.80 13.24
N SER A 766 -10.50 -27.51 12.91
CA SER A 766 -10.93 -27.67 11.52
C SER A 766 -12.34 -28.24 11.42
N ASP A 767 -12.98 -27.89 10.31
CA ASP A 767 -14.20 -28.49 9.82
C ASP A 767 -13.85 -29.41 8.64
N VAL A 768 -13.84 -30.70 8.86
CA VAL A 768 -13.45 -31.68 7.83
C VAL A 768 -14.70 -32.23 7.14
N PRO A 769 -14.87 -32.00 5.82
CA PRO A 769 -16.06 -32.43 5.10
C PRO A 769 -16.15 -33.96 4.99
N HIS A 770 -17.38 -34.50 5.09
CA HIS A 770 -17.64 -35.91 4.80
C HIS A 770 -17.40 -36.20 3.29
N PRO A 771 -16.77 -37.32 2.90
CA PRO A 771 -16.45 -38.52 3.71
C PRO A 771 -15.00 -38.59 4.22
N GLN A 772 -14.27 -37.48 4.26
CA GLN A 772 -12.89 -37.47 4.75
C GLN A 772 -12.85 -37.91 6.22
N ARG A 773 -11.85 -38.75 6.56
CA ARG A 773 -11.71 -39.41 7.86
C ARG A 773 -10.36 -39.14 8.55
N ASN A 774 -9.64 -38.15 8.05
CA ASN A 774 -8.35 -37.78 8.61
C ASN A 774 -8.11 -36.28 8.51
N TYR A 775 -7.28 -35.78 9.38
CA TYR A 775 -6.76 -34.41 9.35
C TYR A 775 -5.35 -34.41 9.92
N THR A 776 -4.47 -33.64 9.32
CA THR A 776 -3.07 -33.53 9.80
C THR A 776 -2.77 -32.11 10.21
N MET A 777 -2.48 -31.93 11.50
CA MET A 777 -1.97 -30.68 12.06
C MET A 777 -0.47 -30.66 11.91
N GLN A 778 0.09 -29.70 11.18
CA GLN A 778 1.51 -29.58 10.89
C GLN A 778 2.11 -28.31 11.50
N GLY A 779 3.44 -28.21 11.52
CA GLY A 779 4.16 -27.03 12.03
C GLY A 779 4.33 -27.05 13.55
N LEU A 780 4.24 -28.20 14.17
CA LEU A 780 4.38 -28.37 15.61
C LEU A 780 5.84 -28.59 16.00
N ARG A 781 6.19 -28.17 17.21
CA ARG A 781 7.47 -28.55 17.82
C ARG A 781 7.49 -30.04 18.11
N ALA A 782 8.67 -30.62 18.16
CA ALA A 782 8.84 -32.01 18.64
C ALA A 782 8.35 -32.15 20.10
N GLY A 783 7.54 -33.17 20.35
CA GLY A 783 6.98 -33.43 21.68
C GLY A 783 5.85 -32.49 22.10
N GLN A 784 5.32 -31.67 21.22
CA GLN A 784 4.19 -30.80 21.52
C GLN A 784 2.93 -31.63 21.75
N VAL A 785 2.27 -31.40 22.87
CA VAL A 785 1.06 -32.12 23.28
C VAL A 785 -0.16 -31.25 23.08
N PHE A 786 -1.20 -31.82 22.48
CA PHE A 786 -2.53 -31.28 22.39
C PHE A 786 -3.56 -32.34 22.78
N TRP A 787 -4.74 -31.88 23.13
CA TRP A 787 -5.90 -32.71 23.37
C TRP A 787 -6.95 -32.37 22.32
N PHE A 788 -7.53 -33.40 21.70
CA PHE A 788 -8.47 -33.25 20.59
C PHE A 788 -9.78 -33.92 20.92
N ARG A 789 -10.86 -33.33 20.44
CA ARG A 789 -12.18 -33.97 20.39
C ARG A 789 -12.87 -33.70 19.08
N ALA A 790 -13.81 -34.53 18.72
CA ALA A 790 -14.52 -34.41 17.47
C ALA A 790 -16.02 -34.70 17.65
N ARG A 791 -16.81 -34.11 16.74
CA ARG A 791 -18.25 -34.41 16.61
C ARG A 791 -18.64 -34.44 15.15
N ILE A 792 -19.71 -35.15 14.84
CA ILE A 792 -20.32 -35.16 13.52
C ILE A 792 -21.40 -34.09 13.46
N VAL A 793 -21.43 -33.34 12.36
CA VAL A 793 -22.53 -32.45 11.98
C VAL A 793 -23.17 -33.01 10.74
N ASP A 794 -24.46 -33.24 10.76
CA ASP A 794 -25.22 -33.74 9.62
C ASP A 794 -25.57 -32.61 8.61
N LYS A 795 -26.10 -32.96 7.46
CA LYS A 795 -26.52 -32.01 6.43
C LYS A 795 -27.66 -31.08 6.89
N SER A 796 -28.31 -31.41 7.97
CA SER A 796 -29.37 -30.62 8.56
C SER A 796 -28.88 -29.69 9.69
N GLY A 797 -27.56 -29.71 9.99
CA GLY A 797 -26.96 -28.89 11.04
C GLY A 797 -27.07 -29.45 12.44
N ASN A 798 -27.61 -30.66 12.63
CA ASN A 798 -27.62 -31.30 13.93
C ASN A 798 -26.21 -31.77 14.27
N GLN A 799 -25.88 -31.66 15.54
CA GLN A 799 -24.59 -31.97 16.07
C GLN A 799 -24.67 -33.20 16.97
N SER A 800 -23.75 -34.12 16.80
CA SER A 800 -23.55 -35.20 17.74
C SER A 800 -22.99 -34.64 19.06
N PRO A 801 -23.13 -35.38 20.17
CA PRO A 801 -22.26 -35.10 21.32
C PRO A 801 -20.77 -35.14 20.90
N TRP A 802 -19.93 -34.42 21.62
CA TRP A 802 -18.49 -34.51 21.49
C TRP A 802 -17.99 -35.87 22.03
N ILE A 803 -16.98 -36.44 21.38
CA ILE A 803 -16.20 -37.51 21.98
C ILE A 803 -15.36 -36.99 23.13
N ASP A 804 -14.85 -37.89 23.97
CA ASP A 804 -13.90 -37.56 25.01
C ASP A 804 -12.59 -37.05 24.42
N TRP A 805 -11.87 -36.25 25.21
CA TRP A 805 -10.59 -35.68 24.82
C TRP A 805 -9.53 -36.76 24.58
N VAL A 806 -8.92 -36.75 23.43
CA VAL A 806 -7.87 -37.69 23.02
C VAL A 806 -6.54 -36.94 22.95
N ARG A 807 -5.55 -37.45 23.69
CA ARG A 807 -4.21 -36.87 23.69
C ARG A 807 -3.46 -37.21 22.41
N GLY A 808 -2.91 -36.19 21.75
CA GLY A 808 -1.92 -36.32 20.67
C GLY A 808 -0.61 -35.63 21.06
N MET A 809 0.48 -36.18 20.58
CA MET A 809 1.81 -35.59 20.76
C MET A 809 2.62 -35.76 19.49
N SER A 810 3.21 -34.71 19.00
CA SER A 810 4.10 -34.77 17.83
C SER A 810 5.33 -35.63 18.12
N SER A 811 5.87 -36.26 17.09
CA SER A 811 6.99 -37.19 17.24
C SER A 811 8.21 -36.50 17.87
N THR A 812 8.86 -37.23 18.78
CA THR A 812 10.16 -36.84 19.35
C THR A 812 11.30 -37.71 18.79
N ASP A 813 11.04 -38.47 17.75
CA ASP A 813 12.03 -39.34 17.13
C ASP A 813 13.09 -38.50 16.39
N THR A 814 14.22 -38.42 16.99
CA THR A 814 15.37 -37.65 16.48
C THR A 814 15.89 -38.21 15.14
N SER A 815 15.83 -39.53 14.95
CA SER A 815 16.26 -40.15 13.69
C SER A 815 15.36 -39.75 12.54
N ALA A 816 14.06 -39.76 12.77
CA ALA A 816 13.08 -39.30 11.78
C ALA A 816 13.18 -37.79 11.48
N ILE A 817 13.54 -36.98 12.49
CA ILE A 817 13.79 -35.56 12.32
C ILE A 817 15.05 -35.31 11.47
N LEU A 818 16.10 -36.04 11.73
CA LEU A 818 17.34 -35.98 10.95
C LEU A 818 17.14 -36.42 9.51
N GLU A 819 16.38 -37.49 9.27
CA GLU A 819 16.04 -37.98 7.95
C GLU A 819 15.19 -36.96 7.16
N ALA A 820 14.26 -36.26 7.84
CA ALA A 820 13.43 -35.23 7.21
C ALA A 820 14.19 -33.94 6.89
N ILE A 821 15.25 -33.63 7.62
CA ILE A 821 16.17 -32.53 7.29
C ILE A 821 16.98 -32.88 6.02
N GLY A 822 17.09 -34.15 5.72
CA GLY A 822 17.70 -34.70 4.52
C GLY A 822 19.20 -34.94 4.69
N ASP A 823 19.63 -36.09 4.22
CA ASP A 823 21.03 -36.53 4.24
C ASP A 823 21.94 -35.51 3.54
N ASP A 824 21.43 -34.84 2.51
CA ASP A 824 22.19 -33.82 1.76
C ASP A 824 22.49 -32.57 2.59
N PHE A 825 21.59 -32.18 3.48
CA PHE A 825 21.85 -31.04 4.36
C PHE A 825 22.92 -31.35 5.39
N ILE A 826 22.82 -32.52 5.99
CA ILE A 826 23.75 -32.92 7.06
C ILE A 826 25.11 -33.35 6.50
N SER A 827 25.11 -34.06 5.37
CA SER A 827 26.35 -34.59 4.77
C SER A 827 27.12 -33.58 3.94
N ASN A 828 26.46 -32.64 3.32
CA ASN A 828 27.05 -31.68 2.39
C ASN A 828 27.33 -30.29 2.99
N THR A 829 26.94 -30.04 4.24
CA THR A 829 27.35 -28.83 4.97
C THR A 829 28.55 -29.10 5.85
N VAL A 830 29.41 -28.09 6.03
CA VAL A 830 30.55 -28.19 6.93
C VAL A 830 30.10 -28.57 8.35
N ALA A 831 28.99 -28.09 8.80
CA ALA A 831 28.40 -28.42 10.08
C ALA A 831 27.85 -29.84 10.12
N GLY A 832 27.19 -30.30 9.07
CA GLY A 832 26.77 -31.68 8.99
C GLY A 832 27.94 -32.64 9.01
N GLN A 833 29.00 -32.35 8.26
CA GLN A 833 30.22 -33.14 8.27
C GLN A 833 30.95 -33.09 9.60
N GLN A 834 30.95 -31.96 10.28
CA GLN A 834 31.51 -31.85 11.62
C GLN A 834 30.67 -32.54 12.67
N LEU A 835 29.35 -32.53 12.58
CA LEU A 835 28.43 -33.28 13.43
C LEU A 835 28.65 -34.78 13.27
N PHE A 836 28.95 -35.28 12.08
CA PHE A 836 29.28 -36.69 11.83
C PHE A 836 30.73 -37.08 12.23
N ASN A 837 31.64 -36.11 12.23
CA ASN A 837 33.04 -36.35 12.53
C ASN A 837 33.38 -36.16 14.01
N ASN A 838 32.57 -35.45 14.76
CA ASN A 838 32.71 -35.30 16.21
C ASN A 838 31.69 -36.18 16.92
N ASP A 839 32.10 -36.65 18.12
CA ASP A 839 31.36 -37.55 18.96
C ASP A 839 29.84 -37.43 18.83
N PHE A 840 29.24 -38.39 18.11
CA PHE A 840 27.85 -38.40 17.64
C PHE A 840 26.83 -38.10 18.76
N MET A 841 27.11 -38.46 19.98
CA MET A 841 26.23 -38.24 21.14
C MET A 841 26.11 -36.76 21.53
N ASN A 842 27.17 -35.96 21.36
CA ASN A 842 27.13 -34.53 21.63
C ASN A 842 26.47 -33.77 20.48
N ALA A 843 26.66 -34.22 19.26
CA ALA A 843 26.00 -33.66 18.09
C ALA A 843 24.51 -33.90 18.10
N GLU A 844 24.07 -35.08 18.51
CA GLU A 844 22.66 -35.44 18.66
C GLU A 844 21.97 -34.57 19.70
N ALA A 845 22.62 -34.35 20.85
CA ALA A 845 22.08 -33.50 21.93
C ALA A 845 21.99 -32.04 21.52
N ILE A 846 22.90 -31.52 20.70
CA ILE A 846 22.86 -30.17 20.19
C ILE A 846 21.74 -30.01 19.17
N LEU A 847 21.57 -30.99 18.29
CA LEU A 847 20.52 -30.97 17.30
C LEU A 847 19.15 -31.14 17.96
N GLU A 848 19.04 -32.02 18.96
CA GLU A 848 17.84 -32.17 19.80
C GLU A 848 17.46 -30.86 20.50
N ASN A 849 18.42 -30.18 21.09
CA ASN A 849 18.20 -28.90 21.75
C ASN A 849 17.80 -27.81 20.76
N ALA A 850 18.46 -27.75 19.59
CA ALA A 850 18.08 -26.81 18.53
C ALA A 850 16.68 -27.09 17.98
N VAL A 851 16.33 -28.38 17.79
CA VAL A 851 15.02 -28.80 17.31
C VAL A 851 13.96 -28.67 18.40
N ALA A 852 14.29 -29.02 19.65
CA ALA A 852 13.36 -28.91 20.75
C ALA A 852 13.08 -27.49 21.22
N ASN A 853 14.08 -26.61 21.11
CA ASN A 853 13.96 -25.25 21.58
C ASN A 853 13.47 -24.28 20.48
N ASP A 854 13.74 -24.58 19.22
CA ASP A 854 13.31 -23.71 18.10
C ASP A 854 13.23 -24.47 16.76
N ALA A 855 12.21 -25.31 16.66
CA ALA A 855 11.89 -25.98 15.39
C ALA A 855 11.71 -24.99 14.22
N GLY A 856 11.37 -23.76 14.48
CA GLY A 856 11.28 -22.69 13.49
C GLY A 856 12.64 -22.33 12.89
N ILE A 857 13.69 -22.27 13.71
CA ILE A 857 15.05 -21.98 13.22
C ILE A 857 15.56 -23.15 12.35
N VAL A 858 15.35 -24.37 12.79
CA VAL A 858 15.76 -25.54 12.00
C VAL A 858 14.97 -25.66 10.70
N GLN A 859 13.68 -25.36 10.73
CA GLN A 859 12.87 -25.27 9.50
C GLN A 859 13.33 -24.14 8.60
N GLN A 860 13.64 -22.98 9.14
CA GLN A 860 14.20 -21.89 8.34
C GLN A 860 15.54 -22.29 7.75
N TRP A 861 16.37 -22.96 8.48
CA TRP A 861 17.66 -23.43 8.01
C TRP A 861 17.54 -24.51 6.96
N ALA A 862 16.63 -25.45 7.15
CA ALA A 862 16.34 -26.48 6.15
C ALA A 862 15.69 -25.87 4.89
N GLN A 863 14.86 -24.86 5.06
CA GLN A 863 14.22 -24.14 3.97
C GLN A 863 15.21 -23.21 3.24
N TYR A 864 16.13 -22.60 3.97
CA TYR A 864 17.26 -21.90 3.39
C TYR A 864 18.19 -22.86 2.62
N GLY A 865 18.47 -24.01 3.17
CA GLY A 865 19.21 -25.04 2.46
C GLY A 865 18.53 -25.55 1.23
N LYS A 866 17.20 -25.75 1.27
CA LYS A 866 16.41 -26.19 0.12
C LYS A 866 16.20 -25.13 -0.94
N ASN A 867 15.99 -23.88 -0.56
CA ASN A 867 15.69 -22.80 -1.50
C ASN A 867 16.93 -22.28 -2.22
N LYS A 868 18.07 -22.55 -1.62
CA LYS A 868 19.33 -22.18 -2.26
C LYS A 868 20.37 -23.16 -1.82
N ALA A 869 20.26 -24.22 -2.44
CA ALA A 869 20.90 -25.39 -2.02
C ALA A 869 22.38 -25.30 -1.81
N SER A 870 22.82 -24.37 -1.90
CA SER A 870 24.13 -24.05 -1.70
C SER A 870 24.26 -22.98 -0.77
N VAL A 871 23.21 -22.77 -0.16
CA VAL A 871 23.10 -21.59 0.27
C VAL A 871 23.64 -21.34 1.56
N VAL A 872 23.51 -22.21 2.36
CA VAL A 872 23.99 -21.99 3.66
C VAL A 872 25.24 -22.78 3.82
N HIS A 873 26.25 -22.08 3.84
CA HIS A 873 27.51 -22.64 4.24
C HIS A 873 27.57 -22.51 5.76
N LEU A 874 27.48 -23.60 6.42
CA LEU A 874 27.78 -23.62 7.82
C LEU A 874 29.29 -23.60 7.96
N THR A 875 29.82 -22.42 8.15
CA THR A 875 31.25 -22.20 8.16
C THR A 875 31.93 -22.74 9.40
N THR A 876 31.17 -22.79 10.49
CA THR A 876 31.71 -23.39 11.71
C THR A 876 30.58 -23.94 12.50
N THR A 877 30.58 -25.17 12.69
CA THR A 877 29.83 -25.75 13.75
C THR A 877 30.78 -26.44 14.66
N VAL A 878 30.88 -25.96 15.78
CA VAL A 878 31.66 -26.54 16.77
C VAL A 878 30.74 -27.02 17.87
N ALA A 879 30.69 -28.23 17.97
CA ALA A 879 30.21 -28.81 19.19
C ALA A 879 31.45 -29.24 19.92
N ASP A 880 31.93 -28.44 20.80
CA ASP A 880 32.81 -28.88 21.86
C ASP A 880 32.00 -28.98 23.18
N ALA A 881 32.59 -29.53 24.22
CA ALA A 881 31.90 -29.74 25.48
C ALA A 881 31.40 -28.45 26.15
N GLU A 882 31.80 -27.29 25.65
CA GLU A 882 31.52 -26.00 26.27
C GLU A 882 30.71 -25.06 25.32
N ARG A 883 30.70 -25.35 24.02
CA ARG A 883 30.15 -24.40 23.03
C ARG A 883 29.70 -25.08 21.75
N ALA A 884 28.48 -24.82 21.36
CA ALA A 884 28.00 -25.07 20.00
C ALA A 884 27.91 -23.77 19.23
N PHE A 885 28.60 -23.74 18.13
CA PHE A 885 28.61 -22.57 17.25
C PHE A 885 28.25 -22.98 15.84
N ALA A 886 27.27 -22.29 15.26
CA ALA A 886 26.91 -22.49 13.88
C ALA A 886 26.90 -21.15 13.19
N GLU A 887 27.76 -20.98 12.22
CA GLU A 887 27.81 -19.81 11.38
C GLU A 887 27.29 -20.16 10.00
N PHE A 888 26.16 -19.54 9.66
CA PHE A 888 25.61 -19.65 8.35
C PHE A 888 26.07 -18.45 7.54
N GLU A 889 26.97 -18.70 6.68
CA GLU A 889 27.14 -17.83 5.54
C GLU A 889 26.18 -18.35 4.50
N THR A 890 25.34 -17.52 4.04
CA THR A 890 24.46 -17.92 2.98
C THR A 890 25.33 -18.43 1.87
N LEU A 891 24.80 -19.19 1.06
CA LEU A 891 25.42 -19.67 -0.14
C LEU A 891 26.20 -18.64 -0.75
N VAL A 892 25.66 -17.64 -0.44
CA VAL A 892 26.31 -16.47 -0.53
C VAL A 892 27.73 -16.60 -0.12
N THR A 893 28.13 -17.16 0.93
CA THR A 893 29.56 -17.18 1.17
C THR A 893 30.25 -18.25 0.42
N ALA A 894 29.64 -19.37 0.28
CA ALA A 894 30.19 -20.37 -0.59
C ALA A 894 30.04 -19.99 -2.07
N THR A 895 28.96 -19.35 -2.40
CA THR A 895 28.79 -18.69 -3.70
C THR A 895 29.45 -17.34 -3.74
N PHE A 896 29.75 -16.82 -2.62
CA PHE A 896 30.45 -15.58 -2.44
C PHE A 896 31.89 -15.63 -2.79
N GLU A 897 32.55 -16.69 -2.52
CA GLU A 897 33.90 -16.90 -3.00
C GLU A 897 33.94 -16.92 -4.51
N ASP A 898 32.85 -17.39 -5.12
CA ASP A 898 32.76 -17.45 -6.59
C ASP A 898 32.07 -16.25 -7.24
N GLN A 899 31.16 -15.61 -6.54
CA GLN A 899 30.34 -14.52 -7.08
C GLN A 899 30.51 -13.20 -6.34
N THR A 900 31.51 -13.15 -5.51
CA THR A 900 31.95 -11.95 -4.84
C THR A 900 30.91 -10.90 -4.53
N ALA A 901 30.49 -10.86 -3.33
CA ALA A 901 29.94 -9.63 -2.76
C ALA A 901 28.64 -9.08 -3.34
N ALA A 902 27.94 -9.83 -4.14
CA ALA A 902 26.63 -9.36 -4.53
C ALA A 902 25.66 -9.37 -3.35
N ILE A 903 25.84 -10.29 -2.40
CA ILE A 903 25.03 -10.35 -1.21
C ILE A 903 25.80 -10.99 -0.08
N ASP A 904 26.31 -10.25 0.81
CA ASP A 904 26.98 -10.75 1.97
C ASP A 904 25.99 -10.87 3.14
N GLN A 905 25.25 -11.96 3.15
CA GLN A 905 24.35 -12.28 4.24
C GLN A 905 24.97 -13.35 5.10
N LYS A 906 25.26 -12.99 6.31
CA LYS A 906 25.81 -13.90 7.30
C LYS A 906 24.86 -14.00 8.47
N MET A 907 24.45 -15.21 8.78
CA MET A 907 23.74 -15.50 9.99
C MET A 907 24.58 -16.40 10.86
N THR A 908 24.90 -15.92 12.03
CA THR A 908 25.66 -16.65 13.01
C THR A 908 24.75 -17.01 14.17
N ALA A 909 24.60 -18.27 14.43
CA ALA A 909 23.93 -18.77 15.62
C ALA A 909 24.95 -19.40 16.54
N VAL A 910 25.02 -18.96 17.75
CA VAL A 910 25.89 -19.47 18.79
C VAL A 910 25.05 -20.01 19.93
N VAL A 911 25.27 -21.23 20.28
CA VAL A 911 24.72 -21.83 21.49
C VAL A 911 25.89 -22.18 22.37
N ASP A 912 25.98 -21.55 23.50
CA ASP A 912 27.03 -21.81 24.53
C ASP A 912 26.38 -21.89 25.94
N ALA A 913 27.22 -22.01 26.95
CA ALA A 913 26.76 -22.13 28.33
C ALA A 913 25.95 -20.92 28.83
N ASP A 914 26.08 -19.78 28.14
CA ASP A 914 25.37 -18.54 28.50
C ASP A 914 24.05 -18.33 27.75
N GLY A 915 23.72 -19.21 26.80
CA GLY A 915 22.49 -19.19 26.03
C GLY A 915 22.65 -19.23 24.52
N ALA A 916 21.55 -19.16 23.79
CA ALA A 916 21.52 -19.14 22.35
C ALA A 916 21.47 -17.71 21.82
N SER A 917 22.37 -17.33 20.94
CA SER A 917 22.34 -16.04 20.24
C SER A 917 22.43 -16.24 18.74
N ALA A 918 21.67 -15.43 18.01
CA ALA A 918 21.73 -15.40 16.56
C ALA A 918 22.04 -13.97 16.08
N THR A 919 23.03 -13.82 15.24
CA THR A 919 23.38 -12.54 14.64
C THR A 919 23.22 -12.63 13.13
N TYR A 920 22.54 -11.64 12.57
CA TYR A 920 22.37 -11.50 11.14
C TYR A 920 23.12 -10.29 10.66
N SER A 921 23.97 -10.44 9.68
CA SER A 921 24.66 -9.31 9.04
C SER A 921 24.48 -9.36 7.53
N LEU A 922 24.18 -8.19 6.97
CA LEU A 922 24.10 -7.96 5.54
C LEU A 922 25.23 -6.99 5.17
N ARG A 923 26.06 -7.34 4.20
CA ARG A 923 27.08 -6.46 3.64
C ARG A 923 26.86 -6.18 2.16
#